data_726dcbf722047bbdb90529fe779cf83f
#
_entry.id   726dcbf722047bbdb90529fe779cf83f
#
_cell.length_a   1.000
_cell.length_b   1.000
_cell.length_c   1.000
_cell.angle_alpha   90.00
_cell.angle_beta   90.00
_cell.angle_gamma   90.00
#
_symmetry.space_group_name_H-M   'P 1'
#
loop_
_entity.id
_entity.type
_entity.pdbx_description
1 polymer ?
#
loop_
_entity_poly.entity_id
_entity_poly.type
_entity_poly.pdbx_seq_one_letter_code
_entity_poly.pdbx_strand_id
1 'polypeptide(L)'
;MSQQTQQHTAANSTTPSAEVLSMVEHFPVGAVAPMDPTVFAERHIGPDARGLATILTTLGADSLDAFADAVIPAKIRSTDELALPAAATEAATLAELRAFAAKNTPMAQMIGIGYHDTLVPGVIQRNVWENPAWYTAYTPYQPEISQGRLEALLNFQTAVADLTGLDIANASMLDEATAAAEAMTLIKRTARSKSSTFVVDADTLPQTIAVLKTRAEPLGIEILVVDLSGPRAASSVPAGAGFESPANSGVLPTKDFFGLLLSYPGASGAVRDQAALVEAAHQRDAKVVVATDLLALTLLRPPGEIGADVAVGSSQRFGVPLGYGGPHAGFMAVRTDVQRQLPGRLVGVSHDVNGNPAYRLALQTREQHIRREKATSNICTAQVLLAVMASMYAVYHGPEGLTAIARTIHGKARMLAAGLEQAGITVEHENFFDTVRAVVPGQAAAVVAAARERGVNLWREGDDVVQISASEATTGEHLAAVLASFGALGEAGEGVHVAVAPLAGIPTARTSPFLTHPVFHAHRSETAMLRYLRRLSDSDLALDRSMIPLGSCTMKLNATTEMQAVSWPEFAGLHPFAPIEDAAGMLELIEQLEAWLVEITGYARVSLQPNAGSQGELAGLLAIRAYHRSRGDDHRTVCLIPASAHGTNAASAVMAGMKVVVVGTEHVGVDAGNIDMTDLAAKIAAHADNLAAIMVTYPSTHGVYEDTITELADQVHAAGGQVYVDGANLNALVGIAKPGLFGGDVSHLNLHKTFCIPHGGGGPGVGPVAVREHLAPFLPTHPLADLGGTAPQDGGVGAVSAAPWGSASILPISWAYLRMMGADGLRRATLTAVASANYIARRLAEHYPVLYSGTGGYVAHECILDLRPITAKTGVTVDDVAKRLADYGFHAPTMSFPVAGTLMVEPTESEDLAEIDRFCDAMIAIKAEIDRIDAGDWPGEDNPLRNAPHTAAVLAGEWQHPYSRAEAVFPPGVDPAHKYFPPVGRIDGAYGDRNLICSCPSPEAYQDDDTGGTP
;
A
#
# COMPACT_ATOMS: atom_id res chain seq x y z
N MET A 1 25.41 -32.04 46.46
CA MET A 1 24.66 -31.58 47.63
C MET A 1 23.36 -31.00 47.11
N SER A 2 22.39 -31.85 47.09
CA SER A 2 21.04 -31.94 47.64
C SER A 2 20.14 -30.78 47.33
N GLN A 3 19.26 -30.98 46.37
CA GLN A 3 17.82 -31.19 46.52
C GLN A 3 17.10 -30.18 47.45
N GLN A 4 16.23 -29.36 46.83
CA GLN A 4 14.86 -29.26 47.33
C GLN A 4 13.91 -28.76 46.20
N THR A 5 13.14 -29.72 45.71
CA THR A 5 11.90 -29.56 44.96
C THR A 5 10.84 -28.98 45.88
N GLN A 6 10.20 -27.88 45.53
CA GLN A 6 8.90 -27.51 46.12
C GLN A 6 7.86 -27.31 45.01
N GLN A 7 6.90 -28.23 45.03
CA GLN A 7 5.61 -28.12 44.36
C GLN A 7 4.86 -26.91 44.90
N HIS A 8 4.35 -26.06 44.02
CA HIS A 8 3.26 -25.14 44.35
C HIS A 8 1.99 -25.61 43.69
N THR A 9 1.13 -26.07 44.55
CA THR A 9 -0.28 -26.40 44.34
C THR A 9 -1.11 -25.21 43.92
N ALA A 10 -2.15 -25.52 43.14
CA ALA A 10 -3.20 -24.67 42.70
C ALA A 10 -3.64 -23.60 43.72
N ALA A 11 -3.70 -22.34 43.27
CA ALA A 11 -4.27 -21.26 44.04
C ALA A 11 -5.69 -20.94 43.49
N ASN A 12 -6.59 -21.07 44.39
CA ASN A 12 -7.99 -20.69 44.46
C ASN A 12 -8.44 -19.52 43.58
N SER A 13 -9.53 -19.77 42.84
CA SER A 13 -10.47 -18.74 42.40
C SER A 13 -11.10 -18.08 43.63
N THR A 14 -10.61 -16.93 44.05
CA THR A 14 -11.31 -16.09 45.03
C THR A 14 -12.31 -15.24 44.31
N THR A 15 -13.57 -15.61 44.41
CA THR A 15 -14.71 -14.71 44.18
C THR A 15 -14.49 -13.43 44.99
N PRO A 16 -14.62 -12.23 44.42
CA PRO A 16 -14.48 -10.97 45.15
C PRO A 16 -15.42 -10.98 46.37
N SER A 17 -14.93 -10.52 47.52
CA SER A 17 -15.73 -10.47 48.74
C SER A 17 -16.92 -9.51 48.54
N ALA A 18 -18.03 -9.81 49.22
CA ALA A 18 -19.26 -8.98 49.21
C ALA A 18 -18.97 -7.48 49.59
N GLU A 19 -17.89 -7.18 50.26
CA GLU A 19 -17.45 -5.80 50.56
C GLU A 19 -16.93 -5.05 49.32
N VAL A 20 -16.26 -5.74 48.37
CA VAL A 20 -15.83 -5.10 47.09
C VAL A 20 -17.03 -4.85 46.18
N LEU A 21 -18.04 -5.73 46.20
CA LEU A 21 -19.27 -5.52 45.46
C LEU A 21 -20.15 -4.42 46.09
N SER A 22 -20.12 -4.20 47.42
CA SER A 22 -20.85 -3.11 48.06
C SER A 22 -20.23 -1.72 47.85
N MET A 23 -18.96 -1.63 47.51
CA MET A 23 -18.31 -0.37 47.11
C MET A 23 -18.76 0.11 45.75
N VAL A 24 -19.23 -0.76 44.87
CA VAL A 24 -19.70 -0.42 43.52
C VAL A 24 -21.12 0.18 43.53
N GLU A 25 -21.91 -0.09 44.57
CA GLU A 25 -23.34 0.33 44.66
C GLU A 25 -23.53 1.79 45.15
N HIS A 26 -22.51 2.54 45.50
CA HIS A 26 -22.60 3.90 46.08
C HIS A 26 -21.97 5.00 45.25
N PHE A 27 -22.15 4.97 43.91
CA PHE A 27 -21.89 6.13 43.09
C PHE A 27 -23.12 7.05 43.02
N PRO A 28 -22.98 8.40 43.19
CA PRO A 28 -24.12 9.29 43.10
C PRO A 28 -24.76 9.23 41.73
N VAL A 29 -26.10 9.36 41.73
CA VAL A 29 -26.92 9.41 40.53
C VAL A 29 -26.34 10.51 39.60
N GLY A 30 -25.78 10.08 38.43
CA GLY A 30 -25.07 10.94 37.48
C GLY A 30 -23.59 10.57 37.30
N ALA A 31 -23.06 9.58 38.03
CA ALA A 31 -21.72 9.08 37.78
C ALA A 31 -21.71 8.26 36.47
N VAL A 32 -20.78 8.58 35.60
CA VAL A 32 -20.47 7.77 34.40
C VAL A 32 -20.13 6.36 34.87
N ALA A 33 -20.74 5.32 34.24
CA ALA A 33 -20.40 3.94 34.53
C ALA A 33 -18.87 3.77 34.35
N PRO A 34 -18.19 3.07 35.29
CA PRO A 34 -16.77 2.81 35.12
C PRO A 34 -16.54 2.02 33.83
N MET A 35 -15.53 2.45 33.08
CA MET A 35 -15.10 1.75 31.85
C MET A 35 -14.74 0.30 32.19
N ASP A 36 -15.27 -0.66 31.45
CA ASP A 36 -14.85 -2.06 31.56
C ASP A 36 -13.49 -2.23 30.84
N PRO A 37 -12.41 -2.43 31.56
CA PRO A 37 -11.09 -2.52 30.95
C PRO A 37 -10.88 -3.77 30.09
N THR A 38 -11.83 -4.70 30.09
CA THR A 38 -11.77 -5.92 29.26
C THR A 38 -12.46 -5.75 27.92
N VAL A 39 -13.28 -4.71 27.73
CA VAL A 39 -13.97 -4.39 26.49
C VAL A 39 -13.07 -3.51 25.61
N PHE A 40 -12.57 -4.07 24.53
CA PHE A 40 -11.65 -3.37 23.61
C PHE A 40 -12.27 -2.10 22.99
N ALA A 41 -13.55 -2.12 22.64
CA ALA A 41 -14.25 -0.95 22.09
C ALA A 41 -14.17 0.27 23.02
N GLU A 42 -14.10 0.08 24.36
CA GLU A 42 -13.88 1.16 25.33
C GLU A 42 -12.45 1.74 25.30
N ARG A 43 -11.50 1.03 24.68
CA ARG A 43 -10.13 1.45 24.48
C ARG A 43 -9.89 2.06 23.10
N HIS A 44 -10.60 1.57 22.10
CA HIS A 44 -10.45 2.01 20.71
C HIS A 44 -11.23 3.31 20.42
N ILE A 45 -12.48 3.40 20.91
CA ILE A 45 -13.33 4.58 20.71
C ILE A 45 -12.86 5.69 21.65
N GLY A 46 -12.39 6.80 21.08
CA GLY A 46 -11.76 7.90 21.82
C GLY A 46 -12.71 8.65 22.74
N PRO A 47 -13.90 9.14 22.28
CA PRO A 47 -14.86 9.79 23.15
C PRO A 47 -15.42 8.80 24.18
N ASP A 48 -15.07 9.00 25.44
CA ASP A 48 -15.68 8.29 26.56
C ASP A 48 -17.17 8.66 26.72
N ALA A 49 -17.87 8.05 27.66
CA ALA A 49 -19.30 8.31 27.87
C ALA A 49 -19.59 9.80 28.16
N ARG A 50 -18.68 10.52 28.81
CA ARG A 50 -18.84 11.95 29.08
C ARG A 50 -18.57 12.79 27.83
N GLY A 51 -17.53 12.44 27.08
CA GLY A 51 -17.21 13.07 25.80
C GLY A 51 -18.34 12.88 24.79
N LEU A 52 -18.87 11.66 24.69
CA LEU A 52 -19.99 11.36 23.82
C LEU A 52 -21.26 12.14 24.22
N ALA A 53 -21.54 12.25 25.51
CA ALA A 53 -22.66 13.08 26.00
C ALA A 53 -22.48 14.56 25.62
N THR A 54 -21.26 15.08 25.67
CA THR A 54 -20.95 16.46 25.25
C THR A 54 -21.17 16.64 23.75
N ILE A 55 -20.71 15.69 22.92
CA ILE A 55 -20.94 15.67 21.48
C ILE A 55 -22.45 15.69 21.18
N LEU A 56 -23.22 14.75 21.73
CA LEU A 56 -24.66 14.62 21.52
C LEU A 56 -25.42 15.87 21.97
N THR A 57 -25.06 16.45 23.13
CA THR A 57 -25.68 17.70 23.62
C THR A 57 -25.45 18.84 22.63
N THR A 58 -24.23 18.97 22.08
CA THR A 58 -23.90 20.00 21.07
C THR A 58 -24.70 19.81 19.78
N LEU A 59 -24.97 18.54 19.41
CA LEU A 59 -25.77 18.18 18.24
C LEU A 59 -27.28 18.27 18.48
N GLY A 60 -27.72 18.38 19.73
CA GLY A 60 -29.12 18.40 20.10
C GLY A 60 -29.81 17.04 20.01
N ALA A 61 -29.05 15.95 20.20
CA ALA A 61 -29.54 14.57 20.14
C ALA A 61 -29.55 13.91 21.52
N ASP A 62 -30.61 13.12 21.80
CA ASP A 62 -30.79 12.45 23.10
C ASP A 62 -29.94 11.16 23.22
N SER A 63 -29.58 10.55 22.08
CA SER A 63 -28.78 9.32 22.01
C SER A 63 -28.12 9.16 20.63
N LEU A 64 -27.15 8.23 20.52
CA LEU A 64 -26.56 7.86 19.21
C LEU A 64 -27.61 7.32 18.24
N ASP A 65 -28.60 6.56 18.72
CA ASP A 65 -29.65 6.01 17.86
C ASP A 65 -30.57 7.11 17.35
N ALA A 66 -30.98 8.05 18.22
CA ALA A 66 -31.76 9.22 17.81
C ALA A 66 -31.01 10.11 16.82
N PHE A 67 -29.69 10.24 17.00
CA PHE A 67 -28.82 10.93 16.08
C PHE A 67 -28.73 10.19 14.73
N ALA A 68 -28.54 8.86 14.75
CA ALA A 68 -28.52 8.03 13.54
C ALA A 68 -29.82 8.16 12.75
N ASP A 69 -30.98 8.21 13.45
CA ASP A 69 -32.28 8.39 12.81
C ASP A 69 -32.42 9.73 12.09
N ALA A 70 -31.77 10.77 12.58
CA ALA A 70 -31.79 12.10 11.99
C ALA A 70 -30.82 12.26 10.79
N VAL A 71 -29.70 11.50 10.75
CA VAL A 71 -28.62 11.70 9.80
C VAL A 71 -28.64 10.70 8.65
N ILE A 72 -28.97 9.43 8.93
CA ILE A 72 -28.82 8.33 7.97
C ILE A 72 -30.14 8.05 7.27
N PRO A 73 -30.19 8.04 5.92
CA PRO A 73 -31.41 7.77 5.18
C PRO A 73 -32.05 6.43 5.55
N ALA A 74 -33.33 6.43 5.87
CA ALA A 74 -34.06 5.22 6.30
C ALA A 74 -34.04 4.10 5.24
N LYS A 75 -33.97 4.45 3.96
CA LYS A 75 -33.99 3.50 2.83
C LYS A 75 -32.78 2.58 2.77
N ILE A 76 -31.62 3.03 3.31
CA ILE A 76 -30.37 2.25 3.26
C ILE A 76 -30.07 1.55 4.57
N ARG A 77 -30.71 1.93 5.68
CA ARG A 77 -30.43 1.38 7.01
C ARG A 77 -30.77 -0.11 7.09
N SER A 78 -29.81 -0.89 7.57
CA SER A 78 -30.04 -2.27 7.97
C SER A 78 -30.69 -2.30 9.36
N THR A 79 -31.69 -3.13 9.53
CA THR A 79 -32.31 -3.42 10.82
C THR A 79 -31.70 -4.64 11.51
N ASP A 80 -30.94 -5.42 10.76
CA ASP A 80 -30.35 -6.67 11.22
C ASP A 80 -29.00 -6.39 11.87
N GLU A 81 -28.77 -7.00 13.03
CA GLU A 81 -27.46 -7.03 13.65
C GLU A 81 -26.46 -7.80 12.78
N LEU A 82 -25.20 -7.38 12.82
CA LEU A 82 -24.15 -8.12 12.12
C LEU A 82 -23.96 -9.51 12.74
N ALA A 83 -24.02 -10.54 11.93
CA ALA A 83 -23.78 -11.92 12.34
C ALA A 83 -22.26 -12.19 12.53
N LEU A 84 -21.64 -11.43 13.43
CA LEU A 84 -20.24 -11.57 13.81
C LEU A 84 -20.11 -12.25 15.17
N PRO A 85 -18.98 -12.89 15.48
CA PRO A 85 -18.71 -13.37 16.83
C PRO A 85 -18.80 -12.25 17.86
N ALA A 86 -19.21 -12.57 19.08
CA ALA A 86 -19.19 -11.63 20.20
C ALA A 86 -17.77 -11.06 20.40
N ALA A 87 -17.68 -9.78 20.78
CA ALA A 87 -16.40 -9.11 20.99
C ALA A 87 -15.49 -9.90 21.94
N ALA A 88 -14.23 -10.08 21.55
CA ALA A 88 -13.20 -10.73 22.37
C ALA A 88 -12.35 -9.70 23.09
N THR A 89 -11.77 -10.08 24.21
CA THR A 89 -10.72 -9.30 24.86
C THR A 89 -9.41 -9.38 24.05
N GLU A 90 -8.48 -8.45 24.25
CA GLU A 90 -7.16 -8.48 23.61
C GLU A 90 -6.44 -9.81 23.89
N ALA A 91 -6.47 -10.30 25.13
CA ALA A 91 -5.86 -11.56 25.50
C ALA A 91 -6.48 -12.78 24.79
N ALA A 92 -7.82 -12.82 24.66
CA ALA A 92 -8.50 -13.88 23.94
C ALA A 92 -8.20 -13.84 22.44
N THR A 93 -8.19 -12.64 21.83
CA THR A 93 -7.85 -12.45 20.42
C THR A 93 -6.42 -12.92 20.11
N LEU A 94 -5.45 -12.56 20.96
CA LEU A 94 -4.08 -13.05 20.81
C LEU A 94 -3.99 -14.57 20.97
N ALA A 95 -4.77 -15.17 21.86
CA ALA A 95 -4.80 -16.62 22.00
C ALA A 95 -5.39 -17.32 20.76
N GLU A 96 -6.43 -16.75 20.15
CA GLU A 96 -7.01 -17.24 18.88
C GLU A 96 -6.00 -17.09 17.72
N LEU A 97 -5.32 -15.94 17.61
CA LEU A 97 -4.24 -15.76 16.62
C LEU A 97 -3.10 -16.75 16.81
N ARG A 98 -2.72 -17.07 18.05
CA ARG A 98 -1.74 -18.12 18.36
C ARG A 98 -2.24 -19.50 17.96
N ALA A 99 -3.54 -19.76 18.08
CA ALA A 99 -4.12 -21.02 17.63
C ALA A 99 -4.10 -21.16 16.09
N PHE A 100 -4.29 -20.08 15.32
CA PHE A 100 -4.03 -20.10 13.88
C PHE A 100 -2.55 -20.30 13.57
N ALA A 101 -1.68 -19.54 14.21
CA ALA A 101 -0.23 -19.66 14.03
C ALA A 101 0.24 -21.11 14.27
N ALA A 102 -0.28 -21.78 15.29
CA ALA A 102 0.06 -23.17 15.61
C ALA A 102 -0.40 -24.21 14.57
N LYS A 103 -1.31 -23.86 13.67
CA LYS A 103 -1.74 -24.71 12.55
C LYS A 103 -0.83 -24.57 11.33
N ASN A 104 -0.02 -23.52 11.27
CA ASN A 104 0.96 -23.32 10.22
C ASN A 104 2.22 -24.17 10.51
N THR A 105 2.84 -24.67 9.46
CA THR A 105 4.06 -25.47 9.56
C THR A 105 5.24 -24.67 8.97
N PRO A 106 6.02 -23.97 9.80
CA PRO A 106 7.18 -23.26 9.31
C PRO A 106 8.23 -24.25 8.81
N MET A 107 8.62 -24.11 7.55
CA MET A 107 9.67 -24.90 6.89
C MET A 107 10.73 -23.96 6.32
N ALA A 108 11.92 -24.49 6.04
CA ALA A 108 12.91 -23.74 5.28
C ALA A 108 12.41 -23.54 3.84
N GLN A 109 12.21 -22.30 3.44
CA GLN A 109 11.67 -21.96 2.13
C GLN A 109 12.78 -21.84 1.09
N MET A 110 12.91 -22.87 0.26
CA MET A 110 13.84 -22.90 -0.89
C MET A 110 13.11 -23.03 -2.23
N ILE A 111 11.87 -22.55 -2.28
CA ILE A 111 11.01 -22.52 -3.46
C ILE A 111 11.47 -21.47 -4.48
N GLY A 112 11.76 -20.26 -4.04
CA GLY A 112 12.09 -19.14 -4.91
C GLY A 112 10.88 -18.57 -5.63
N ILE A 113 10.83 -18.64 -6.95
CA ILE A 113 9.72 -18.12 -7.77
C ILE A 113 9.36 -16.67 -7.39
N GLY A 114 10.40 -15.83 -7.25
CA GLY A 114 10.25 -14.39 -6.96
C GLY A 114 10.13 -14.02 -5.47
N TYR A 115 10.13 -15.01 -4.55
CA TYR A 115 10.05 -14.79 -3.10
C TYR A 115 11.19 -15.55 -2.40
N HIS A 116 11.93 -14.84 -1.55
CA HIS A 116 13.11 -15.41 -0.90
C HIS A 116 13.14 -15.00 0.58
N ASP A 117 13.44 -15.95 1.43
CA ASP A 117 13.57 -15.66 2.85
C ASP A 117 14.77 -14.74 3.13
N THR A 118 14.65 -13.86 4.11
CA THR A 118 15.65 -12.83 4.43
C THR A 118 15.73 -12.63 5.95
N LEU A 119 16.87 -12.11 6.42
CA LEU A 119 17.06 -11.82 7.83
C LEU A 119 16.77 -10.34 8.10
N VAL A 120 15.68 -10.07 8.80
CA VAL A 120 15.32 -8.71 9.18
C VAL A 120 16.20 -8.25 10.33
N PRO A 121 17.02 -7.18 10.20
CA PRO A 121 17.77 -6.66 11.34
C PRO A 121 16.82 -6.20 12.46
N GLY A 122 17.06 -6.64 13.70
CA GLY A 122 16.17 -6.32 14.83
C GLY A 122 15.95 -4.82 15.06
N VAL A 123 16.97 -4.00 14.77
CA VAL A 123 16.87 -2.53 14.86
C VAL A 123 15.88 -1.95 13.83
N ILE A 124 15.73 -2.55 12.65
CA ILE A 124 14.78 -2.14 11.62
C ILE A 124 13.39 -2.66 11.98
N GLN A 125 13.27 -3.94 12.32
CA GLN A 125 12.01 -4.53 12.73
C GLN A 125 11.37 -3.73 13.86
N ARG A 126 12.08 -3.52 14.97
CA ARG A 126 11.56 -2.84 16.15
C ARG A 126 11.28 -1.35 15.94
N ASN A 127 12.10 -0.66 15.15
CA ASN A 127 12.06 0.80 15.05
C ASN A 127 11.48 1.32 13.73
N VAL A 128 11.02 0.45 12.83
CA VAL A 128 10.27 0.79 11.62
C VAL A 128 8.97 -0.01 11.58
N TRP A 129 9.07 -1.35 11.44
CA TRP A 129 7.92 -2.23 11.24
C TRP A 129 6.94 -2.22 12.41
N GLU A 130 7.46 -2.23 13.65
CA GLU A 130 6.71 -2.27 14.90
C GLU A 130 6.58 -0.89 15.57
N ASN A 131 6.99 0.19 14.92
CA ASN A 131 7.01 1.52 15.51
C ASN A 131 5.89 2.40 14.98
N PRO A 132 4.94 2.87 15.84
CA PRO A 132 3.80 3.70 15.42
C PRO A 132 4.22 5.02 14.76
N ALA A 133 5.36 5.62 15.10
CA ALA A 133 5.86 6.81 14.42
C ALA A 133 6.05 6.61 12.91
N TRP A 134 6.24 5.37 12.45
CA TRP A 134 6.38 5.02 11.05
C TRP A 134 5.09 4.46 10.46
N TYR A 135 4.46 3.46 11.11
CA TYR A 135 3.33 2.79 10.51
C TYR A 135 2.01 3.58 10.62
N THR A 136 1.87 4.56 11.54
CA THR A 136 0.68 5.41 11.63
C THR A 136 0.78 6.70 10.82
N ALA A 137 1.89 6.94 10.13
CA ALA A 137 2.07 8.10 9.28
C ALA A 137 1.25 7.99 7.98
N TYR A 138 0.90 9.14 7.39
CA TYR A 138 0.24 9.20 6.08
C TYR A 138 1.22 9.55 4.95
N THR A 139 0.74 9.47 3.72
CA THR A 139 1.46 9.93 2.53
C THR A 139 1.95 11.36 2.72
N PRO A 140 3.21 11.67 2.39
CA PRO A 140 3.83 12.97 2.71
C PRO A 140 3.37 14.10 1.77
N TYR A 141 2.06 14.34 1.66
CA TYR A 141 1.50 15.46 0.90
C TYR A 141 1.80 16.82 1.53
N GLN A 142 2.07 16.86 2.83
CA GLN A 142 2.55 18.03 3.54
C GLN A 142 4.03 17.82 3.90
N PRO A 143 4.93 18.22 3.00
CA PRO A 143 6.33 17.84 3.11
C PRO A 143 7.03 18.48 4.32
N GLU A 144 6.60 19.67 4.76
CA GLU A 144 7.25 20.38 5.87
C GLU A 144 7.21 19.61 7.20
N ILE A 145 6.26 18.68 7.34
CA ILE A 145 6.07 17.84 8.52
C ILE A 145 6.30 16.35 8.22
N SER A 146 7.03 16.05 7.15
CA SER A 146 7.25 14.68 6.65
C SER A 146 8.67 14.49 6.13
N GLN A 147 9.64 15.27 6.60
CA GLN A 147 11.00 15.29 6.07
C GLN A 147 11.75 13.97 6.31
N GLY A 148 11.46 13.29 7.43
CA GLY A 148 12.09 12.00 7.74
C GLY A 148 11.63 10.87 6.80
N ARG A 149 10.33 10.76 6.53
CA ARG A 149 9.80 9.80 5.56
C ARG A 149 10.30 10.08 4.16
N LEU A 150 10.34 11.35 3.77
CA LEU A 150 10.83 11.76 2.47
C LEU A 150 12.33 11.45 2.30
N GLU A 151 13.16 11.65 3.34
CA GLU A 151 14.57 11.24 3.32
C GLU A 151 14.70 9.72 3.16
N ALA A 152 13.93 8.93 3.90
CA ALA A 152 13.94 7.47 3.79
C ALA A 152 13.54 6.98 2.39
N LEU A 153 12.54 7.61 1.76
CA LEU A 153 12.12 7.30 0.40
C LEU A 153 13.14 7.74 -0.66
N LEU A 154 13.82 8.87 -0.44
CA LEU A 154 14.89 9.31 -1.31
C LEU A 154 16.08 8.34 -1.26
N ASN A 155 16.40 7.80 -0.06
CA ASN A 155 17.38 6.72 0.08
C ASN A 155 16.97 5.47 -0.72
N PHE A 156 15.68 5.08 -0.67
CA PHE A 156 15.15 3.97 -1.47
C PHE A 156 15.35 4.22 -2.97
N GLN A 157 14.91 5.37 -3.47
CA GLN A 157 15.05 5.74 -4.88
C GLN A 157 16.51 5.70 -5.33
N THR A 158 17.41 6.24 -4.50
CA THR A 158 18.85 6.24 -4.78
C THR A 158 19.40 4.82 -4.84
N ALA A 159 19.02 3.96 -3.88
CA ALA A 159 19.48 2.58 -3.86
C ALA A 159 19.03 1.80 -5.11
N VAL A 160 17.77 1.97 -5.51
CA VAL A 160 17.21 1.32 -6.70
C VAL A 160 17.88 1.83 -7.97
N ALA A 161 18.04 3.15 -8.12
CA ALA A 161 18.70 3.77 -9.29
C ALA A 161 20.15 3.30 -9.41
N ASP A 162 20.92 3.35 -8.33
CA ASP A 162 22.33 2.91 -8.31
C ASP A 162 22.50 1.43 -8.66
N LEU A 163 21.63 0.57 -8.07
CA LEU A 163 21.71 -0.86 -8.32
C LEU A 163 21.32 -1.22 -9.75
N THR A 164 20.26 -0.59 -10.28
CA THR A 164 19.78 -0.84 -11.65
C THR A 164 20.62 -0.15 -12.73
N GLY A 165 21.42 0.86 -12.37
CA GLY A 165 22.18 1.68 -13.30
C GLY A 165 21.30 2.54 -14.20
N LEU A 166 20.10 2.90 -13.72
CA LEU A 166 19.14 3.79 -14.38
C LEU A 166 19.04 5.12 -13.65
N ASP A 167 18.58 6.15 -14.36
CA ASP A 167 18.75 7.53 -13.90
C ASP A 167 17.81 7.90 -12.73
N ILE A 168 16.58 7.38 -12.73
CA ILE A 168 15.54 7.76 -11.77
C ILE A 168 14.72 6.54 -11.39
N ALA A 169 14.46 6.35 -10.08
CA ALA A 169 13.53 5.35 -9.55
C ALA A 169 12.38 6.03 -8.80
N ASN A 170 11.22 5.39 -8.77
CA ASN A 170 10.08 5.82 -7.96
C ASN A 170 10.20 5.40 -6.49
N ALA A 171 9.33 5.96 -5.65
CA ALA A 171 9.35 5.71 -4.20
C ALA A 171 8.81 4.33 -3.79
N SER A 172 7.88 3.74 -4.54
CA SER A 172 7.49 2.32 -4.51
C SER A 172 6.42 2.01 -5.55
N MET A 173 6.30 0.72 -5.89
CA MET A 173 5.22 0.10 -6.65
C MET A 173 4.52 -0.92 -5.75
N LEU A 174 3.47 -1.58 -6.27
CA LEU A 174 2.67 -2.52 -5.48
C LEU A 174 3.33 -3.90 -5.32
N ASP A 175 3.90 -4.42 -6.39
CA ASP A 175 4.73 -5.64 -6.47
C ASP A 175 5.47 -5.70 -7.81
N GLU A 176 6.26 -6.76 -8.07
CA GLU A 176 7.01 -6.90 -9.32
C GLU A 176 6.08 -7.04 -10.52
N ALA A 177 5.05 -7.89 -10.44
CA ALA A 177 4.18 -8.19 -11.56
C ALA A 177 3.37 -6.96 -12.00
N THR A 178 2.86 -6.19 -11.06
CA THR A 178 2.17 -4.92 -11.34
C THR A 178 3.14 -3.86 -11.85
N ALA A 179 4.37 -3.81 -11.34
CA ALA A 179 5.41 -2.92 -11.86
C ALA A 179 5.75 -3.24 -13.33
N ALA A 180 5.86 -4.53 -13.69
CA ALA A 180 6.06 -4.97 -15.07
C ALA A 180 4.88 -4.56 -15.98
N ALA A 181 3.64 -4.69 -15.49
CA ALA A 181 2.45 -4.25 -16.23
C ALA A 181 2.37 -2.73 -16.40
N GLU A 182 2.74 -1.96 -15.39
CA GLU A 182 2.87 -0.50 -15.51
C GLU A 182 4.00 -0.12 -16.48
N ALA A 183 5.14 -0.83 -16.48
CA ALA A 183 6.21 -0.62 -17.45
C ALA A 183 5.76 -0.92 -18.89
N MET A 184 5.01 -2.00 -19.12
CA MET A 184 4.42 -2.31 -20.42
C MET A 184 3.57 -1.14 -20.96
N THR A 185 2.69 -0.60 -20.11
CA THR A 185 1.85 0.54 -20.52
C THR A 185 2.63 1.84 -20.67
N LEU A 186 3.67 2.06 -19.86
CA LEU A 186 4.58 3.19 -19.99
C LEU A 186 5.31 3.17 -21.34
N ILE A 187 5.91 2.04 -21.70
CA ILE A 187 6.66 1.95 -22.96
C ILE A 187 5.73 1.93 -24.16
N LYS A 188 4.50 1.41 -24.05
CA LYS A 188 3.48 1.52 -25.13
C LYS A 188 3.19 2.97 -25.51
N ARG A 189 3.21 3.88 -24.53
CA ARG A 189 2.99 5.31 -24.76
C ARG A 189 4.22 6.06 -25.28
N THR A 190 5.42 5.53 -25.00
CA THR A 190 6.70 6.21 -25.28
C THR A 190 7.49 5.58 -26.43
N ALA A 191 7.23 4.32 -26.79
CA ALA A 191 7.87 3.65 -27.92
C ALA A 191 7.47 4.29 -29.27
N ARG A 192 8.41 4.27 -30.21
CA ARG A 192 8.17 4.75 -31.58
C ARG A 192 7.37 3.74 -32.41
N SER A 193 7.52 2.45 -32.11
CA SER A 193 6.78 1.38 -32.78
C SER A 193 5.26 1.57 -32.61
N LYS A 194 4.51 1.32 -33.70
CA LYS A 194 3.04 1.36 -33.71
C LYS A 194 2.40 0.00 -33.44
N SER A 195 3.20 -1.04 -33.27
CA SER A 195 2.71 -2.39 -32.96
C SER A 195 1.85 -2.40 -31.68
N SER A 196 0.92 -3.33 -31.59
CA SER A 196 0.18 -3.64 -30.35
C SER A 196 0.77 -4.87 -29.62
N THR A 197 1.85 -5.47 -30.12
CA THR A 197 2.45 -6.66 -29.53
C THR A 197 3.54 -6.28 -28.53
N PHE A 198 3.48 -6.90 -27.36
CA PHE A 198 4.50 -6.88 -26.32
C PHE A 198 5.12 -8.27 -26.18
N VAL A 199 6.42 -8.37 -26.36
CA VAL A 199 7.14 -9.64 -26.26
C VAL A 199 7.60 -9.87 -24.82
N VAL A 200 7.43 -11.08 -24.32
CA VAL A 200 7.82 -11.48 -22.97
C VAL A 200 8.71 -12.70 -23.06
N ASP A 201 9.89 -12.68 -22.44
CA ASP A 201 10.73 -13.86 -22.29
C ASP A 201 9.97 -14.97 -21.54
N ALA A 202 9.96 -16.18 -22.05
CA ALA A 202 9.34 -17.32 -21.40
C ALA A 202 9.94 -17.65 -20.02
N ASP A 203 11.18 -17.21 -19.77
CA ASP A 203 11.86 -17.33 -18.48
C ASP A 203 11.48 -16.22 -17.48
N THR A 204 10.33 -15.60 -17.66
CA THR A 204 9.72 -14.64 -16.72
C THR A 204 8.84 -15.38 -15.71
N LEU A 205 8.75 -14.89 -14.48
CA LEU A 205 7.91 -15.46 -13.42
C LEU A 205 6.46 -15.66 -13.89
N PRO A 206 5.85 -16.83 -13.63
CA PRO A 206 4.50 -17.15 -14.12
C PRO A 206 3.44 -16.15 -13.69
N GLN A 207 3.50 -15.67 -12.45
CA GLN A 207 2.59 -14.66 -11.92
C GLN A 207 2.77 -13.32 -12.63
N THR A 208 3.99 -12.93 -13.00
CA THR A 208 4.26 -11.70 -13.76
C THR A 208 3.66 -11.79 -15.16
N ILE A 209 3.80 -12.93 -15.84
CA ILE A 209 3.16 -13.19 -17.14
C ILE A 209 1.63 -13.12 -17.02
N ALA A 210 1.05 -13.67 -15.94
CA ALA A 210 -0.40 -13.67 -15.74
C ALA A 210 -0.94 -12.25 -15.53
N VAL A 211 -0.30 -11.43 -14.70
CA VAL A 211 -0.70 -10.03 -14.48
C VAL A 211 -0.53 -9.20 -15.74
N LEU A 212 0.54 -9.41 -16.52
CA LEU A 212 0.72 -8.77 -17.83
C LEU A 212 -0.45 -9.07 -18.77
N LYS A 213 -0.89 -10.34 -18.87
CA LYS A 213 -2.03 -10.74 -19.70
C LYS A 213 -3.33 -10.05 -19.24
N THR A 214 -3.58 -10.03 -17.92
CA THR A 214 -4.76 -9.34 -17.34
C THR A 214 -4.78 -7.86 -17.67
N ARG A 215 -3.65 -7.18 -17.57
CA ARG A 215 -3.53 -5.74 -17.83
C ARG A 215 -3.51 -5.40 -19.33
N ALA A 216 -3.03 -6.29 -20.17
CA ALA A 216 -2.91 -6.11 -21.62
C ALA A 216 -4.26 -6.24 -22.34
N GLU A 217 -5.09 -7.20 -21.93
CA GLU A 217 -6.33 -7.56 -22.59
C GLU A 217 -7.28 -6.38 -22.80
N PRO A 218 -7.66 -5.60 -21.76
CA PRO A 218 -8.60 -4.48 -21.93
C PRO A 218 -8.04 -3.35 -22.77
N LEU A 219 -6.72 -3.28 -22.93
CA LEU A 219 -6.04 -2.25 -23.73
C LEU A 219 -5.75 -2.69 -25.18
N GLY A 220 -6.17 -3.89 -25.56
CA GLY A 220 -5.91 -4.45 -26.89
C GLY A 220 -4.41 -4.70 -27.15
N ILE A 221 -3.62 -4.94 -26.09
CA ILE A 221 -2.21 -5.29 -26.20
C ILE A 221 -2.12 -6.80 -26.28
N GLU A 222 -1.40 -7.30 -27.27
CA GLU A 222 -1.12 -8.73 -27.43
C GLU A 222 0.16 -9.11 -26.68
N ILE A 223 0.09 -10.05 -25.76
CA ILE A 223 1.25 -10.62 -25.07
C ILE A 223 1.75 -11.81 -25.87
N LEU A 224 2.96 -11.71 -26.38
CA LEU A 224 3.64 -12.80 -27.09
C LEU A 224 4.78 -13.35 -26.23
N VAL A 225 4.57 -14.51 -25.63
CA VAL A 225 5.59 -15.20 -24.82
C VAL A 225 6.49 -16.02 -25.75
N VAL A 226 7.81 -15.78 -25.67
CA VAL A 226 8.82 -16.38 -26.55
C VAL A 226 9.99 -16.91 -25.74
N ASP A 227 10.46 -18.10 -26.04
CA ASP A 227 11.70 -18.62 -25.46
C ASP A 227 12.92 -17.89 -26.08
N LEU A 228 13.52 -16.99 -25.29
CA LEU A 228 14.70 -16.22 -25.68
C LEU A 228 15.99 -16.80 -25.09
N SER A 229 15.97 -18.02 -24.55
CA SER A 229 17.09 -18.64 -23.86
C SER A 229 18.27 -19.07 -24.74
N GLY A 230 18.12 -19.07 -26.07
CA GLY A 230 19.13 -19.54 -26.98
C GLY A 230 18.97 -21.04 -27.32
N PRO A 231 19.83 -21.61 -28.18
CA PRO A 231 19.72 -23.02 -28.58
C PRO A 231 19.95 -23.91 -27.36
N ARG A 232 18.87 -24.58 -26.93
CA ARG A 232 18.90 -25.66 -25.92
C ARG A 232 19.23 -27.01 -26.59
N ALA A 233 19.96 -27.85 -25.86
CA ALA A 233 19.98 -29.27 -26.16
C ALA A 233 18.53 -29.79 -26.01
N ALA A 234 18.00 -30.44 -27.05
CA ALA A 234 16.60 -30.84 -27.14
C ALA A 234 16.20 -31.75 -25.97
N SER A 235 15.70 -31.18 -24.89
CA SER A 235 14.82 -31.87 -23.92
C SER A 235 14.37 -30.86 -22.84
N SER A 236 13.08 -30.81 -22.62
CA SER A 236 12.40 -30.21 -21.46
C SER A 236 11.69 -28.87 -21.63
N VAL A 237 10.70 -28.83 -22.53
CA VAL A 237 9.53 -27.96 -22.32
C VAL A 237 8.30 -28.89 -22.31
N PRO A 238 7.48 -28.90 -21.25
CA PRO A 238 6.25 -29.66 -21.24
C PRO A 238 5.34 -29.17 -22.37
N ALA A 239 4.93 -30.08 -23.27
CA ALA A 239 3.89 -29.83 -24.25
C ALA A 239 2.56 -29.67 -23.51
N GLY A 240 2.11 -28.41 -23.32
CA GLY A 240 0.83 -28.15 -22.65
C GLY A 240 0.51 -26.69 -22.40
N ALA A 241 1.46 -25.78 -22.48
CA ALA A 241 1.28 -24.39 -22.11
C ALA A 241 1.15 -23.40 -23.29
N GLY A 242 0.58 -23.79 -24.42
CA GLY A 242 0.25 -22.89 -25.53
C GLY A 242 1.39 -22.01 -26.06
N PHE A 243 2.64 -22.52 -26.05
CA PHE A 243 3.81 -21.83 -26.56
C PHE A 243 4.04 -22.14 -28.02
N GLU A 244 4.07 -21.12 -28.88
CA GLU A 244 4.70 -21.25 -30.17
C GLU A 244 6.21 -21.34 -29.93
N SER A 245 6.77 -22.54 -29.96
CA SER A 245 8.22 -22.76 -30.00
C SER A 245 8.70 -22.51 -31.43
N PRO A 246 9.34 -21.38 -31.76
CA PRO A 246 10.01 -21.26 -33.05
C PRO A 246 11.21 -22.21 -33.05
N ALA A 247 11.51 -22.78 -34.22
CA ALA A 247 12.66 -23.65 -34.43
C ALA A 247 14.03 -22.98 -34.17
N ASN A 248 14.04 -21.74 -33.68
CA ASN A 248 15.20 -20.92 -33.36
C ASN A 248 14.98 -20.27 -31.97
N SER A 249 15.24 -20.98 -30.87
CA SER A 249 15.39 -20.40 -29.53
C SER A 249 16.48 -19.35 -29.54
N GLY A 250 16.27 -18.21 -28.82
CA GLY A 250 17.22 -17.12 -28.70
C GLY A 250 17.14 -16.02 -29.75
N VAL A 251 16.11 -16.05 -30.62
CA VAL A 251 15.89 -15.02 -31.65
C VAL A 251 14.57 -14.28 -31.40
N LEU A 252 14.63 -12.95 -31.51
CA LEU A 252 13.42 -12.13 -31.44
C LEU A 252 12.42 -12.53 -32.54
N PRO A 253 11.10 -12.51 -32.26
CA PRO A 253 10.08 -12.87 -33.24
C PRO A 253 10.15 -11.95 -34.46
N THR A 254 9.78 -12.48 -35.64
CA THR A 254 9.73 -11.66 -36.87
C THR A 254 8.60 -10.63 -36.86
N LYS A 255 7.54 -10.89 -36.10
CA LYS A 255 6.42 -9.98 -35.89
C LYS A 255 6.90 -8.68 -35.25
N ASP A 256 6.34 -7.54 -35.68
CA ASP A 256 6.64 -6.25 -35.08
C ASP A 256 6.08 -6.16 -33.64
N PHE A 257 6.85 -5.55 -32.75
CA PHE A 257 6.48 -5.33 -31.34
C PHE A 257 6.93 -3.94 -30.88
N PHE A 258 6.25 -3.40 -29.86
CA PHE A 258 6.61 -2.10 -29.32
C PHE A 258 7.55 -2.18 -28.12
N GLY A 259 7.60 -3.35 -27.48
CA GLY A 259 8.39 -3.56 -26.30
C GLY A 259 8.71 -5.01 -26.01
N LEU A 260 9.75 -5.22 -25.21
CA LEU A 260 10.28 -6.50 -24.80
C LEU A 260 10.46 -6.51 -23.28
N LEU A 261 10.00 -7.57 -22.61
CA LEU A 261 10.33 -7.86 -21.21
C LEU A 261 11.33 -9.03 -21.15
N LEU A 262 12.42 -8.80 -20.44
CA LEU A 262 13.43 -9.79 -20.10
C LEU A 262 13.49 -9.98 -18.59
N SER A 263 13.80 -11.20 -18.11
CA SER A 263 14.09 -11.47 -16.69
C SER A 263 15.58 -11.67 -16.44
N TYR A 264 16.08 -11.06 -15.35
CA TYR A 264 17.51 -11.07 -15.03
C TYR A 264 17.75 -11.00 -13.51
N PRO A 265 18.06 -12.15 -12.83
CA PRO A 265 18.06 -13.52 -13.37
C PRO A 265 16.69 -13.97 -13.90
N GLY A 266 16.70 -15.03 -14.73
CA GLY A 266 15.45 -15.66 -15.18
C GLY A 266 14.73 -16.39 -14.05
N ALA A 267 13.45 -16.72 -14.22
CA ALA A 267 12.67 -17.53 -13.29
C ALA A 267 13.30 -18.90 -13.03
N SER A 268 13.99 -19.45 -14.03
CA SER A 268 14.77 -20.68 -13.94
C SER A 268 16.08 -20.52 -13.15
N GLY A 269 16.42 -19.32 -12.68
CA GLY A 269 17.71 -18.97 -12.08
C GLY A 269 18.81 -18.63 -13.08
N ALA A 270 18.58 -18.79 -14.38
CA ALA A 270 19.60 -18.57 -15.41
C ALA A 270 20.07 -17.11 -15.45
N VAL A 271 21.37 -16.92 -15.50
CA VAL A 271 22.02 -15.62 -15.73
C VAL A 271 22.62 -15.60 -17.13
N ARG A 272 22.12 -14.74 -18.01
CA ARG A 272 22.51 -14.65 -19.42
C ARG A 272 22.94 -13.23 -19.77
N ASP A 273 23.84 -13.07 -20.74
CA ASP A 273 24.11 -11.75 -21.33
C ASP A 273 23.01 -11.40 -22.33
N GLN A 274 22.23 -10.41 -21.99
CA GLN A 274 21.06 -9.98 -22.76
C GLN A 274 21.34 -8.76 -23.65
N ALA A 275 22.56 -8.22 -23.66
CA ALA A 275 22.90 -6.97 -24.37
C ALA A 275 22.55 -7.04 -25.87
N ALA A 276 22.81 -8.16 -26.52
CA ALA A 276 22.49 -8.33 -27.94
C ALA A 276 20.97 -8.33 -28.22
N LEU A 277 20.15 -8.89 -27.33
CA LEU A 277 18.69 -8.86 -27.45
C LEU A 277 18.16 -7.42 -27.27
N VAL A 278 18.72 -6.68 -26.30
CA VAL A 278 18.36 -5.28 -26.05
C VAL A 278 18.67 -4.43 -27.29
N GLU A 279 19.87 -4.57 -27.85
CA GLU A 279 20.26 -3.82 -29.05
C GLU A 279 19.37 -4.19 -30.26
N ALA A 280 19.09 -5.47 -30.46
CA ALA A 280 18.22 -5.93 -31.54
C ALA A 280 16.78 -5.40 -31.40
N ALA A 281 16.26 -5.25 -30.19
CA ALA A 281 14.96 -4.64 -29.94
C ALA A 281 14.99 -3.13 -30.27
N HIS A 282 16.03 -2.42 -29.86
CA HIS A 282 16.20 -0.98 -30.16
C HIS A 282 16.31 -0.71 -31.67
N GLN A 283 17.01 -1.58 -32.41
CA GLN A 283 17.08 -1.50 -33.89
C GLN A 283 15.71 -1.61 -34.57
N ARG A 284 14.68 -2.09 -33.83
CA ARG A 284 13.28 -2.20 -34.29
C ARG A 284 12.37 -1.14 -33.65
N ASP A 285 12.92 -0.05 -33.12
CA ASP A 285 12.19 1.01 -32.42
C ASP A 285 11.36 0.54 -31.21
N ALA A 286 11.68 -0.64 -30.66
CA ALA A 286 11.06 -1.17 -29.44
C ALA A 286 11.88 -0.80 -28.20
N LYS A 287 11.20 -0.60 -27.07
CA LYS A 287 11.83 -0.37 -25.77
C LYS A 287 11.94 -1.66 -24.95
N VAL A 288 12.92 -1.71 -24.05
CA VAL A 288 13.20 -2.91 -23.25
C VAL A 288 13.01 -2.66 -21.77
N VAL A 289 12.21 -3.54 -21.16
CA VAL A 289 12.01 -3.65 -19.71
C VAL A 289 12.80 -4.87 -19.21
N VAL A 290 13.49 -4.72 -18.09
CA VAL A 290 14.17 -5.82 -17.39
C VAL A 290 13.56 -6.02 -16.01
N ALA A 291 12.96 -7.17 -15.76
CA ALA A 291 12.59 -7.59 -14.41
C ALA A 291 13.82 -8.15 -13.71
N THR A 292 14.14 -7.65 -12.51
CA THR A 292 15.43 -7.93 -11.89
C THR A 292 15.38 -7.98 -10.36
N ASP A 293 16.35 -8.67 -9.77
CA ASP A 293 16.58 -8.80 -8.34
C ASP A 293 17.69 -7.84 -7.89
N LEU A 294 17.36 -6.89 -7.01
CA LEU A 294 18.32 -5.88 -6.52
C LEU A 294 19.54 -6.49 -5.81
N LEU A 295 19.37 -7.62 -5.11
CA LEU A 295 20.48 -8.26 -4.43
C LEU A 295 21.44 -8.92 -5.41
N ALA A 296 20.90 -9.55 -6.45
CA ALA A 296 21.70 -10.10 -7.55
C ALA A 296 22.52 -9.01 -8.26
N LEU A 297 21.96 -7.80 -8.40
CA LEU A 297 22.64 -6.68 -9.04
C LEU A 297 23.85 -6.14 -8.25
N THR A 298 24.06 -6.54 -7.01
CA THR A 298 25.32 -6.27 -6.31
C THR A 298 26.51 -7.02 -6.92
N LEU A 299 26.22 -8.11 -7.63
CA LEU A 299 27.21 -8.97 -8.29
C LEU A 299 27.13 -8.95 -9.81
N LEU A 300 25.95 -8.67 -10.36
CA LEU A 300 25.67 -8.74 -11.80
C LEU A 300 25.67 -7.34 -12.43
N ARG A 301 26.04 -7.26 -13.72
CA ARG A 301 26.03 -6.02 -14.49
C ARG A 301 24.62 -5.41 -14.51
N PRO A 302 24.45 -4.13 -14.17
CA PRO A 302 23.14 -3.49 -14.07
C PRO A 302 22.36 -3.49 -15.38
N PRO A 303 21.02 -3.55 -15.34
CA PRO A 303 20.15 -3.40 -16.52
C PRO A 303 20.45 -2.14 -17.35
N GLY A 304 20.71 -1.00 -16.70
CA GLY A 304 21.06 0.25 -17.37
C GLY A 304 22.33 0.15 -18.23
N GLU A 305 23.33 -0.62 -17.78
CA GLU A 305 24.58 -0.85 -18.52
C GLU A 305 24.42 -1.87 -19.65
N ILE A 306 23.41 -2.76 -19.58
CA ILE A 306 23.05 -3.63 -20.71
C ILE A 306 22.20 -2.89 -21.75
N GLY A 307 21.77 -1.67 -21.45
CA GLY A 307 21.00 -0.85 -22.38
C GLY A 307 19.48 -0.81 -22.11
N ALA A 308 18.97 -1.39 -21.03
CA ALA A 308 17.54 -1.37 -20.70
C ALA A 308 17.00 0.07 -20.59
N ASP A 309 15.74 0.27 -21.00
CA ASP A 309 15.02 1.54 -20.84
C ASP A 309 14.34 1.64 -19.48
N VAL A 310 13.88 0.51 -18.97
CA VAL A 310 13.16 0.38 -17.69
C VAL A 310 13.65 -0.85 -16.95
N ALA A 311 13.81 -0.76 -15.64
CA ALA A 311 13.99 -1.91 -14.75
C ALA A 311 12.85 -1.94 -13.72
N VAL A 312 12.33 -3.15 -13.47
CA VAL A 312 11.29 -3.40 -12.48
C VAL A 312 11.68 -4.59 -11.59
N GLY A 313 11.06 -4.73 -10.45
CA GLY A 313 11.28 -5.87 -9.57
C GLY A 313 10.67 -5.67 -8.19
N SER A 314 11.03 -6.55 -7.25
CA SER A 314 10.68 -6.46 -5.85
C SER A 314 11.90 -6.15 -4.98
N SER A 315 11.71 -5.31 -3.96
CA SER A 315 12.74 -5.04 -2.94
C SER A 315 12.61 -5.97 -1.73
N GLN A 316 11.79 -7.01 -1.80
CA GLN A 316 11.50 -7.92 -0.69
C GLN A 316 12.77 -8.46 -0.01
N ARG A 317 13.79 -8.85 -0.79
CA ARG A 317 15.06 -9.40 -0.28
C ARG A 317 15.88 -8.42 0.57
N PHE A 318 15.47 -7.15 0.63
CA PHE A 318 16.10 -6.15 1.48
C PHE A 318 15.38 -6.07 2.84
N GLY A 319 15.39 -7.21 3.57
CA GLY A 319 14.93 -7.29 4.93
C GLY A 319 13.41 -7.21 5.11
N VAL A 320 12.61 -7.61 4.12
CA VAL A 320 11.16 -7.69 4.24
C VAL A 320 10.73 -9.16 4.31
N PRO A 321 9.97 -9.59 5.34
CA PRO A 321 9.53 -10.97 5.46
C PRO A 321 8.74 -11.48 4.26
N LEU A 322 8.70 -12.80 4.06
CA LEU A 322 7.90 -13.45 3.01
C LEU A 322 6.42 -13.14 3.11
N GLY A 323 5.85 -13.19 4.32
CA GLY A 323 4.50 -12.74 4.64
C GLY A 323 3.39 -13.36 3.81
N TYR A 324 3.55 -14.60 3.41
CA TYR A 324 2.62 -15.32 2.53
C TYR A 324 2.38 -14.59 1.20
N GLY A 325 3.40 -13.84 0.71
CA GLY A 325 3.40 -13.14 -0.57
C GLY A 325 3.33 -11.63 -0.51
N GLY A 326 3.19 -11.04 0.66
CA GLY A 326 3.19 -9.57 0.81
C GLY A 326 2.58 -9.06 2.10
N PRO A 327 2.67 -7.72 2.31
CA PRO A 327 3.02 -6.68 1.31
C PRO A 327 4.54 -6.61 1.04
N HIS A 328 4.90 -6.34 -0.22
CA HIS A 328 6.29 -6.12 -0.64
C HIS A 328 6.37 -4.87 -1.52
N ALA A 329 7.42 -4.05 -1.36
CA ALA A 329 7.59 -2.89 -2.21
C ALA A 329 8.18 -3.31 -3.57
N GLY A 330 7.38 -3.22 -4.62
CA GLY A 330 7.89 -3.23 -5.99
C GLY A 330 8.62 -1.93 -6.29
N PHE A 331 9.42 -1.91 -7.35
CA PHE A 331 10.09 -0.71 -7.84
C PHE A 331 10.02 -0.59 -9.37
N MET A 332 10.20 0.64 -9.84
CA MET A 332 10.44 0.93 -11.24
C MET A 332 11.52 2.00 -11.35
N ALA A 333 12.59 1.69 -12.11
CA ALA A 333 13.60 2.66 -12.49
C ALA A 333 13.59 2.88 -13.99
N VAL A 334 13.86 4.11 -14.43
CA VAL A 334 13.74 4.54 -15.83
C VAL A 334 14.87 5.46 -16.24
N ARG A 335 15.07 5.61 -17.56
CA ARG A 335 15.92 6.66 -18.12
C ARG A 335 15.23 8.02 -18.06
N THR A 336 16.01 9.08 -18.04
CA THR A 336 15.55 10.48 -17.92
C THR A 336 14.51 10.87 -18.99
N ASP A 337 14.59 10.32 -20.21
CA ASP A 337 13.67 10.65 -21.30
C ASP A 337 12.21 10.27 -21.03
N VAL A 338 11.95 9.31 -20.13
CA VAL A 338 10.62 8.84 -19.79
C VAL A 338 10.17 9.19 -18.36
N GLN A 339 10.98 9.93 -17.59
CA GLN A 339 10.69 10.26 -16.17
C GLN A 339 9.31 10.89 -15.94
N ARG A 340 8.80 11.69 -16.88
CA ARG A 340 7.47 12.32 -16.78
C ARG A 340 6.31 11.35 -17.00
N GLN A 341 6.61 10.11 -17.39
CA GLN A 341 5.64 9.03 -17.57
C GLN A 341 5.71 7.98 -16.44
N LEU A 342 6.69 8.10 -15.54
CA LEU A 342 6.94 7.16 -14.44
C LEU A 342 5.70 7.09 -13.53
N PRO A 343 5.08 5.93 -13.32
CA PRO A 343 3.97 5.75 -12.38
C PRO A 343 4.46 5.77 -10.93
N GLY A 344 3.53 5.87 -10.00
CA GLY A 344 3.85 5.96 -8.58
C GLY A 344 4.42 7.32 -8.17
N ARG A 345 4.69 7.47 -6.87
CA ARG A 345 5.22 8.72 -6.31
C ARG A 345 6.69 8.85 -6.57
N LEU A 346 7.13 10.10 -6.64
CA LEU A 346 8.52 10.47 -6.83
C LEU A 346 8.88 11.53 -5.78
N VAL A 347 9.90 11.25 -4.98
CA VAL A 347 10.47 12.22 -4.04
C VAL A 347 11.56 13.02 -4.75
N GLY A 348 11.57 14.32 -4.51
CA GLY A 348 12.58 15.22 -5.06
C GLY A 348 13.10 16.21 -4.02
N VAL A 349 14.25 16.79 -4.31
CA VAL A 349 14.93 17.82 -3.50
C VAL A 349 14.47 19.20 -3.96
N SER A 350 14.30 20.11 -3.01
CA SER A 350 14.01 21.53 -3.20
C SER A 350 14.64 22.33 -2.05
N HIS A 351 14.19 23.58 -1.89
CA HIS A 351 14.57 24.45 -0.78
C HIS A 351 13.32 24.98 -0.07
N ASP A 352 13.45 25.29 1.21
CA ASP A 352 12.47 26.10 1.92
C ASP A 352 12.66 27.59 1.63
N VAL A 353 11.75 28.43 2.12
CA VAL A 353 11.82 29.90 1.96
C VAL A 353 13.07 30.54 2.57
N ASN A 354 13.80 29.83 3.42
CA ASN A 354 15.04 30.29 4.05
C ASN A 354 16.28 29.79 3.31
N GLY A 355 16.12 29.06 2.18
CA GLY A 355 17.20 28.48 1.40
C GLY A 355 17.73 27.14 1.93
N ASN A 356 17.13 26.58 3.00
CA ASN A 356 17.53 25.28 3.52
C ASN A 356 17.07 24.15 2.58
N PRO A 357 17.87 23.10 2.38
CA PRO A 357 17.45 21.92 1.62
C PRO A 357 16.20 21.28 2.25
N ALA A 358 15.25 20.90 1.40
CA ALA A 358 14.00 20.28 1.82
C ALA A 358 13.54 19.24 0.80
N TYR A 359 12.89 18.19 1.27
CA TYR A 359 12.35 17.11 0.43
C TYR A 359 10.85 17.29 0.21
N ARG A 360 10.37 16.84 -0.95
CA ARG A 360 8.96 16.93 -1.34
C ARG A 360 8.57 15.85 -2.34
N LEU A 361 7.27 15.62 -2.52
CA LEU A 361 6.78 14.86 -3.67
C LEU A 361 6.96 15.71 -4.93
N ALA A 362 7.64 15.15 -5.94
CA ALA A 362 7.94 15.81 -7.20
C ALA A 362 6.96 15.41 -8.31
N LEU A 363 6.78 16.27 -9.32
CA LEU A 363 5.96 16.02 -10.50
C LEU A 363 4.53 15.52 -10.21
N GLN A 364 3.90 16.03 -9.16
CA GLN A 364 2.54 15.61 -8.73
C GLN A 364 1.48 15.79 -9.83
N THR A 365 1.70 16.70 -10.77
CA THR A 365 0.79 16.95 -11.90
C THR A 365 0.55 15.74 -12.81
N ARG A 366 1.31 14.66 -12.70
CA ARG A 366 1.11 13.39 -13.42
C ARG A 366 0.24 12.38 -12.67
N GLU A 367 -0.06 12.62 -11.39
CA GLU A 367 -0.84 11.71 -10.56
C GLU A 367 -2.34 11.72 -10.89
N GLN A 368 -3.05 10.64 -10.54
CA GLN A 368 -4.44 10.41 -10.90
C GLN A 368 -5.41 11.45 -10.32
N HIS A 369 -5.14 11.99 -9.13
CA HIS A 369 -5.99 13.00 -8.50
C HIS A 369 -6.00 14.34 -9.27
N ILE A 370 -5.00 14.60 -10.12
CA ILE A 370 -4.94 15.77 -10.99
C ILE A 370 -5.39 15.44 -12.41
N ARG A 371 -4.94 14.29 -12.94
CA ARG A 371 -5.18 13.93 -14.35
C ARG A 371 -6.50 13.21 -14.61
N ARG A 372 -7.10 12.57 -13.61
CA ARG A 372 -8.36 11.81 -13.70
C ARG A 372 -8.35 10.82 -14.89
N GLU A 373 -9.30 10.91 -15.81
CA GLU A 373 -9.40 10.05 -17.00
C GLU A 373 -8.19 10.12 -17.95
N LYS A 374 -7.34 11.12 -17.79
CA LYS A 374 -6.07 11.26 -18.54
C LYS A 374 -4.87 10.70 -17.77
N ALA A 375 -5.10 10.14 -16.59
CA ALA A 375 -4.06 9.48 -15.82
C ALA A 375 -3.58 8.22 -16.54
N THR A 376 -2.31 7.92 -16.36
CA THR A 376 -1.66 6.76 -17.00
C THR A 376 -1.55 5.57 -16.06
N SER A 377 -1.85 5.76 -14.79
CA SER A 377 -1.88 4.75 -13.73
C SER A 377 -2.93 5.16 -12.69
N ASN A 378 -3.49 4.18 -11.98
CA ASN A 378 -4.43 4.39 -10.90
C ASN A 378 -3.80 4.28 -9.51
N ILE A 379 -2.47 4.07 -9.40
CA ILE A 379 -1.79 3.89 -8.11
C ILE A 379 -1.96 5.13 -7.24
N CYS A 380 -2.50 4.90 -6.02
CA CYS A 380 -2.66 5.90 -4.96
C CYS A 380 -1.87 5.46 -3.72
N THR A 381 -2.36 4.46 -2.99
CA THR A 381 -1.59 3.78 -1.94
C THR A 381 -0.63 2.79 -2.62
N ALA A 382 0.65 2.85 -2.23
CA ALA A 382 1.69 1.94 -2.69
C ALA A 382 2.15 1.02 -1.53
N GLN A 383 3.45 0.74 -1.38
CA GLN A 383 4.01 -0.09 -0.32
C GLN A 383 5.13 0.66 0.42
N VAL A 384 4.83 1.88 0.88
CA VAL A 384 5.83 2.83 1.37
C VAL A 384 6.57 2.32 2.61
N LEU A 385 5.87 1.76 3.60
CA LEU A 385 6.54 1.24 4.82
C LEU A 385 7.58 0.16 4.48
N LEU A 386 7.26 -0.70 3.51
CA LEU A 386 8.16 -1.77 3.04
C LEU A 386 9.36 -1.18 2.25
N ALA A 387 9.13 -0.11 1.49
CA ALA A 387 10.21 0.62 0.83
C ALA A 387 11.15 1.30 1.86
N VAL A 388 10.59 1.85 2.95
CA VAL A 388 11.38 2.37 4.07
C VAL A 388 12.21 1.26 4.71
N MET A 389 11.62 0.09 5.00
CA MET A 389 12.37 -1.06 5.53
C MET A 389 13.52 -1.45 4.59
N ALA A 390 13.24 -1.59 3.29
CA ALA A 390 14.24 -1.94 2.29
C ALA A 390 15.36 -0.89 2.18
N SER A 391 15.02 0.39 2.25
CA SER A 391 16.00 1.48 2.24
C SER A 391 16.90 1.43 3.48
N MET A 392 16.32 1.20 4.66
CA MET A 392 17.07 1.11 5.91
C MET A 392 17.94 -0.16 5.96
N TYR A 393 17.51 -1.26 5.34
CA TYR A 393 18.34 -2.44 5.14
C TYR A 393 19.59 -2.11 4.29
N ALA A 394 19.39 -1.39 3.17
CA ALA A 394 20.50 -0.94 2.33
C ALA A 394 21.46 0.02 3.07
N VAL A 395 20.92 0.94 3.86
CA VAL A 395 21.69 1.89 4.70
C VAL A 395 22.48 1.15 5.79
N TYR A 396 21.86 0.14 6.43
CA TYR A 396 22.47 -0.61 7.52
C TYR A 396 23.62 -1.51 7.04
N HIS A 397 23.41 -2.24 5.94
CA HIS A 397 24.41 -3.14 5.40
C HIS A 397 25.45 -2.42 4.53
N GLY A 398 25.06 -1.37 3.83
CA GLY A 398 25.90 -0.69 2.86
C GLY A 398 26.34 -1.58 1.69
N PRO A 399 27.11 -1.08 0.73
CA PRO A 399 27.48 -1.82 -0.47
C PRO A 399 28.30 -3.08 -0.15
N GLU A 400 29.20 -3.03 0.83
CA GLU A 400 30.02 -4.18 1.21
C GLU A 400 29.20 -5.27 1.90
N GLY A 401 28.27 -4.89 2.78
CA GLY A 401 27.38 -5.85 3.47
C GLY A 401 26.45 -6.55 2.49
N LEU A 402 25.79 -5.79 1.62
CA LEU A 402 24.92 -6.36 0.58
C LEU A 402 25.70 -7.30 -0.36
N THR A 403 26.89 -6.90 -0.79
CA THR A 403 27.78 -7.74 -1.60
C THR A 403 28.17 -9.03 -0.87
N ALA A 404 28.45 -8.96 0.45
CA ALA A 404 28.79 -10.13 1.25
C ALA A 404 27.61 -11.08 1.38
N ILE A 405 26.39 -10.57 1.61
CA ILE A 405 25.13 -11.34 1.64
C ILE A 405 24.93 -12.06 0.30
N ALA A 406 24.99 -11.33 -0.82
CA ALA A 406 24.81 -11.88 -2.15
C ALA A 406 25.86 -12.98 -2.48
N ARG A 407 27.13 -12.75 -2.13
CA ARG A 407 28.20 -13.77 -2.32
C ARG A 407 27.95 -15.01 -1.49
N THR A 408 27.48 -14.85 -0.26
CA THR A 408 27.15 -15.99 0.62
C THR A 408 26.03 -16.82 0.04
N ILE A 409 24.95 -16.18 -0.45
CA ILE A 409 23.82 -16.86 -1.09
C ILE A 409 24.27 -17.58 -2.37
N HIS A 410 25.00 -16.89 -3.24
CA HIS A 410 25.58 -17.51 -4.45
C HIS A 410 26.49 -18.69 -4.11
N GLY A 411 27.31 -18.57 -3.06
CA GLY A 411 28.17 -19.67 -2.58
C GLY A 411 27.35 -20.91 -2.16
N LYS A 412 26.22 -20.71 -1.45
CA LYS A 412 25.30 -21.79 -1.08
C LYS A 412 24.72 -22.48 -2.33
N ALA A 413 24.27 -21.72 -3.34
CA ALA A 413 23.77 -22.28 -4.59
C ALA A 413 24.85 -23.05 -5.36
N ARG A 414 26.09 -22.54 -5.41
CA ARG A 414 27.25 -23.26 -6.01
C ARG A 414 27.57 -24.56 -5.29
N MET A 415 27.45 -24.59 -3.97
CA MET A 415 27.62 -25.84 -3.18
C MET A 415 26.55 -26.88 -3.52
N LEU A 416 25.29 -26.47 -3.65
CA LEU A 416 24.20 -27.35 -4.10
C LEU A 416 24.46 -27.89 -5.49
N ALA A 417 24.78 -27.05 -6.47
CA ALA A 417 25.05 -27.46 -7.83
C ALA A 417 26.19 -28.49 -7.89
N ALA A 418 27.31 -28.20 -7.24
CA ALA A 418 28.47 -29.10 -7.20
C ALA A 418 28.14 -30.44 -6.51
N GLY A 419 27.38 -30.45 -5.42
CA GLY A 419 26.94 -31.68 -4.76
C GLY A 419 26.02 -32.54 -5.64
N LEU A 420 25.12 -31.91 -6.36
CA LEU A 420 24.21 -32.57 -7.31
C LEU A 420 24.99 -33.16 -8.48
N GLU A 421 25.93 -32.42 -9.08
CA GLU A 421 26.76 -32.85 -10.18
C GLU A 421 27.67 -34.04 -9.75
N GLN A 422 28.24 -34.01 -8.56
CA GLN A 422 29.03 -35.11 -8.01
C GLN A 422 28.20 -36.40 -7.84
N ALA A 423 26.91 -36.28 -7.57
CA ALA A 423 25.97 -37.39 -7.52
C ALA A 423 25.47 -37.84 -8.89
N GLY A 424 25.94 -37.22 -9.99
CA GLY A 424 25.53 -37.54 -11.35
C GLY A 424 24.19 -36.94 -11.77
N ILE A 425 23.70 -35.95 -11.03
CA ILE A 425 22.47 -35.20 -11.35
C ILE A 425 22.82 -34.02 -12.22
N THR A 426 22.10 -33.84 -13.31
CA THR A 426 22.32 -32.75 -14.25
C THR A 426 21.78 -31.45 -13.66
N VAL A 427 22.64 -30.42 -13.56
CA VAL A 427 22.25 -29.05 -13.32
C VAL A 427 22.02 -28.34 -14.65
N GLU A 428 20.84 -27.79 -14.86
CA GLU A 428 20.42 -27.28 -16.18
C GLU A 428 21.24 -26.06 -16.65
N HIS A 429 21.63 -25.17 -15.73
CA HIS A 429 22.31 -23.91 -16.05
C HIS A 429 23.70 -23.85 -15.44
N GLU A 430 24.68 -23.47 -16.22
CA GLU A 430 26.06 -23.24 -15.77
C GLU A 430 26.16 -21.90 -14.98
N ASN A 431 25.44 -20.89 -15.43
CA ASN A 431 25.47 -19.55 -14.86
C ASN A 431 24.11 -19.27 -14.18
N PHE A 432 24.14 -19.08 -12.87
CA PHE A 432 23.01 -18.75 -12.02
C PHE A 432 23.45 -17.85 -10.87
N PHE A 433 22.48 -17.23 -10.18
CA PHE A 433 22.76 -16.45 -8.97
C PHE A 433 22.55 -17.31 -7.72
N ASP A 434 21.31 -17.59 -7.37
CA ASP A 434 20.90 -18.27 -6.13
C ASP A 434 20.03 -19.51 -6.37
N THR A 435 19.54 -19.70 -7.58
CA THR A 435 18.57 -20.72 -7.95
C THR A 435 19.20 -21.74 -8.88
N VAL A 436 19.09 -23.01 -8.47
CA VAL A 436 19.63 -24.19 -9.16
C VAL A 436 18.48 -25.05 -9.65
N ARG A 437 18.51 -25.49 -10.92
CA ARG A 437 17.55 -26.43 -11.50
C ARG A 437 18.21 -27.79 -11.69
N ALA A 438 17.69 -28.78 -10.99
CA ALA A 438 18.14 -30.18 -11.04
C ALA A 438 17.20 -30.98 -11.91
N VAL A 439 17.78 -31.68 -12.92
CA VAL A 439 17.01 -32.56 -13.83
C VAL A 439 17.00 -33.98 -13.26
N VAL A 440 15.81 -34.49 -12.91
CA VAL A 440 15.59 -35.78 -12.23
C VAL A 440 14.41 -36.53 -12.91
N PRO A 441 14.59 -37.10 -14.10
CA PRO A 441 13.48 -37.62 -14.91
C PRO A 441 12.56 -38.57 -14.14
N GLY A 442 11.26 -38.22 -14.05
CA GLY A 442 10.22 -38.97 -13.36
C GLY A 442 10.35 -39.01 -11.83
N GLN A 443 11.30 -38.27 -11.22
CA GLN A 443 11.60 -38.37 -9.78
C GLN A 443 11.29 -37.07 -9.01
N ALA A 444 10.91 -35.98 -9.68
CA ALA A 444 10.75 -34.68 -9.02
C ALA A 444 9.80 -34.71 -7.81
N ALA A 445 8.67 -35.44 -7.93
CA ALA A 445 7.72 -35.59 -6.83
C ALA A 445 8.34 -36.29 -5.61
N ALA A 446 9.12 -37.36 -5.84
CA ALA A 446 9.77 -38.13 -4.77
C ALA A 446 10.85 -37.29 -4.06
N VAL A 447 11.64 -36.52 -4.82
CA VAL A 447 12.68 -35.65 -4.29
C VAL A 447 12.06 -34.54 -3.42
N VAL A 448 11.01 -33.87 -3.93
CA VAL A 448 10.33 -32.82 -3.17
C VAL A 448 9.70 -33.38 -1.89
N ALA A 449 9.06 -34.56 -1.93
CA ALA A 449 8.52 -35.21 -0.75
C ALA A 449 9.64 -35.53 0.28
N ALA A 450 10.78 -36.07 -0.18
CA ALA A 450 11.91 -36.36 0.67
C ALA A 450 12.56 -35.11 1.30
N ALA A 451 12.58 -33.98 0.60
CA ALA A 451 13.03 -32.70 1.14
C ALA A 451 12.06 -32.18 2.21
N ARG A 452 10.77 -32.32 1.93
CA ARG A 452 9.71 -31.90 2.86
C ARG A 452 9.77 -32.71 4.17
N GLU A 453 10.01 -34.03 4.14
CA GLU A 453 10.23 -34.86 5.32
C GLU A 453 11.44 -34.39 6.16
N ARG A 454 12.35 -33.63 5.56
CA ARG A 454 13.54 -33.03 6.20
C ARG A 454 13.37 -31.56 6.54
N GLY A 455 12.13 -31.03 6.45
CA GLY A 455 11.81 -29.65 6.84
C GLY A 455 12.15 -28.59 5.77
N VAL A 456 12.29 -28.97 4.50
CA VAL A 456 12.62 -28.04 3.41
C VAL A 456 11.58 -28.10 2.30
N ASN A 457 11.05 -26.94 1.91
CA ASN A 457 10.19 -26.79 0.75
C ASN A 457 11.01 -26.45 -0.50
N LEU A 458 10.80 -27.23 -1.58
CA LEU A 458 11.40 -27.03 -2.90
C LEU A 458 10.31 -26.81 -3.94
N TRP A 459 10.66 -26.18 -5.07
CA TRP A 459 9.75 -26.01 -6.19
C TRP A 459 9.82 -27.20 -7.16
N ARG A 460 8.66 -27.80 -7.42
CA ARG A 460 8.51 -28.88 -8.40
C ARG A 460 8.04 -28.29 -9.74
N GLU A 461 8.80 -28.51 -10.79
CA GLU A 461 8.38 -28.14 -12.14
C GLU A 461 8.17 -29.40 -12.98
N GLY A 462 6.91 -29.77 -13.13
CA GLY A 462 6.51 -31.01 -13.80
C GLY A 462 7.02 -32.28 -13.07
N ASP A 463 7.33 -33.32 -13.83
CA ASP A 463 7.78 -34.60 -13.26
C ASP A 463 9.31 -34.76 -13.29
N ASP A 464 10.01 -33.90 -14.00
CA ASP A 464 11.42 -34.11 -14.35
C ASP A 464 12.38 -33.07 -13.72
N VAL A 465 11.89 -31.96 -13.14
CA VAL A 465 12.74 -30.87 -12.67
C VAL A 465 12.36 -30.45 -11.25
N VAL A 466 13.39 -30.26 -10.44
CA VAL A 466 13.29 -29.63 -9.11
C VAL A 466 14.12 -28.36 -9.12
N GLN A 467 13.50 -27.23 -8.77
CA GLN A 467 14.18 -25.96 -8.58
C GLN A 467 14.44 -25.73 -7.09
N ILE A 468 15.64 -25.23 -6.79
CA ILE A 468 16.15 -25.04 -5.44
C ILE A 468 16.70 -23.63 -5.35
N SER A 469 16.10 -22.78 -4.52
CA SER A 469 16.55 -21.40 -4.34
C SER A 469 17.18 -21.21 -2.96
N ALA A 470 18.44 -20.83 -2.93
CA ALA A 470 19.13 -20.45 -1.69
C ALA A 470 18.78 -19.00 -1.30
N SER A 471 18.72 -18.74 -0.02
CA SER A 471 18.41 -17.42 0.53
C SER A 471 19.38 -17.03 1.65
N GLU A 472 19.20 -15.86 2.21
CA GLU A 472 19.97 -15.40 3.37
C GLU A 472 19.76 -16.36 4.56
N ALA A 473 18.53 -16.81 4.80
CA ALA A 473 18.16 -17.70 5.88
C ALA A 473 18.57 -19.18 5.65
N THR A 474 19.00 -19.56 4.44
CA THR A 474 19.45 -20.93 4.15
C THR A 474 20.69 -21.28 4.97
N THR A 475 20.64 -22.38 5.75
CA THR A 475 21.75 -22.88 6.58
C THR A 475 22.48 -24.06 5.94
N GLY A 476 23.60 -24.45 6.52
CA GLY A 476 24.32 -25.67 6.10
C GLY A 476 23.49 -26.94 6.31
N GLU A 477 22.65 -27.01 7.32
CA GLU A 477 21.73 -28.10 7.57
C GLU A 477 20.68 -28.22 6.48
N HIS A 478 20.14 -27.08 6.01
CA HIS A 478 19.21 -27.05 4.87
C HIS A 478 19.87 -27.57 3.60
N LEU A 479 21.12 -27.16 3.31
CA LEU A 479 21.87 -27.67 2.15
C LEU A 479 22.07 -29.18 2.23
N ALA A 480 22.43 -29.71 3.41
CA ALA A 480 22.61 -31.16 3.63
C ALA A 480 21.28 -31.91 3.45
N ALA A 481 20.17 -31.38 4.00
CA ALA A 481 18.83 -31.94 3.85
C ALA A 481 18.41 -32.04 2.38
N VAL A 482 18.66 -30.97 1.59
CA VAL A 482 18.40 -30.96 0.15
C VAL A 482 19.24 -32.01 -0.56
N LEU A 483 20.57 -32.03 -0.39
CA LEU A 483 21.44 -33.00 -1.04
C LEU A 483 21.09 -34.46 -0.68
N ALA A 484 20.73 -34.72 0.59
CA ALA A 484 20.26 -36.03 1.03
C ALA A 484 18.94 -36.44 0.32
N SER A 485 18.05 -35.49 0.03
CA SER A 485 16.78 -35.75 -0.66
C SER A 485 16.97 -36.19 -2.12
N PHE A 486 18.09 -35.79 -2.72
CA PHE A 486 18.53 -36.26 -4.05
C PHE A 486 19.39 -37.55 -4.01
N GLY A 487 19.64 -38.13 -2.84
CA GLY A 487 20.56 -39.24 -2.67
C GLY A 487 22.04 -38.87 -2.89
N ALA A 488 22.38 -37.58 -2.88
CA ALA A 488 23.71 -37.04 -3.13
C ALA A 488 24.65 -37.09 -1.91
N LEU A 489 24.14 -37.40 -0.71
CA LEU A 489 24.91 -37.67 0.51
C LEU A 489 24.72 -39.12 0.94
N GLY A 490 25.81 -39.86 1.22
CA GLY A 490 25.75 -41.15 1.87
C GLY A 490 25.25 -41.05 3.32
N GLU A 491 24.82 -42.17 3.94
CA GLU A 491 24.30 -42.26 5.32
C GLU A 491 25.25 -41.69 6.40
N ALA A 492 26.52 -41.49 6.05
CA ALA A 492 27.56 -41.06 7.00
C ALA A 492 27.78 -39.55 7.10
N GLY A 493 27.05 -38.72 6.37
CA GLY A 493 27.13 -37.25 6.52
C GLY A 493 28.54 -36.67 6.27
N GLU A 494 29.41 -37.36 5.53
CA GLU A 494 30.71 -36.81 5.14
C GLU A 494 30.48 -35.60 4.22
N GLY A 495 30.77 -34.44 4.80
CA GLY A 495 30.48 -33.15 4.17
C GLY A 495 31.13 -33.02 2.80
N VAL A 496 30.35 -32.60 1.83
CA VAL A 496 30.86 -32.16 0.52
C VAL A 496 31.68 -30.89 0.78
N HIS A 497 32.97 -31.01 0.90
CA HIS A 497 33.90 -29.89 0.94
C HIS A 497 34.10 -29.34 -0.46
N VAL A 498 33.18 -28.50 -0.91
CA VAL A 498 33.35 -27.77 -2.16
C VAL A 498 34.15 -26.50 -1.83
N ALA A 499 35.35 -26.42 -2.37
CA ALA A 499 36.06 -25.16 -2.42
C ALA A 499 35.25 -24.23 -3.34
N VAL A 500 34.53 -23.27 -2.75
CA VAL A 500 33.80 -22.26 -3.51
C VAL A 500 34.81 -21.45 -4.30
N ALA A 501 34.85 -21.66 -5.60
CA ALA A 501 35.66 -20.82 -6.49
C ALA A 501 35.10 -19.39 -6.40
N PRO A 502 35.98 -18.37 -6.40
CA PRO A 502 35.52 -16.98 -6.53
C PRO A 502 34.65 -16.85 -7.77
N LEU A 503 33.77 -15.82 -7.80
CA LEU A 503 32.89 -15.43 -8.92
C LEU A 503 33.57 -15.30 -10.32
N ALA A 504 34.77 -15.83 -10.49
CA ALA A 504 35.53 -15.87 -11.73
C ALA A 504 34.80 -16.76 -12.75
N GLY A 505 34.02 -16.14 -13.63
CA GLY A 505 33.36 -16.82 -14.75
C GLY A 505 31.96 -16.40 -15.09
N ILE A 506 31.29 -15.55 -14.28
CA ILE A 506 30.01 -14.99 -14.70
C ILE A 506 30.29 -13.93 -15.78
N PRO A 507 29.84 -14.12 -17.04
CA PRO A 507 30.14 -13.22 -18.16
C PRO A 507 29.62 -11.79 -17.95
N THR A 508 28.73 -11.62 -16.96
CA THR A 508 27.97 -10.41 -16.66
C THR A 508 28.27 -9.86 -15.25
N ALA A 509 29.50 -10.04 -14.75
CA ALA A 509 29.86 -9.51 -13.41
C ALA A 509 29.81 -7.97 -13.37
N ARG A 510 29.28 -7.44 -12.27
CA ARG A 510 29.29 -5.99 -12.01
C ARG A 510 30.70 -5.49 -11.79
N THR A 511 31.04 -4.38 -12.43
CA THR A 511 32.29 -3.65 -12.23
C THR A 511 32.09 -2.21 -11.79
N SER A 512 30.89 -1.67 -11.97
CA SER A 512 30.52 -0.31 -11.56
C SER A 512 30.31 -0.21 -10.05
N PRO A 513 30.69 0.90 -9.41
CA PRO A 513 30.36 1.17 -8.03
C PRO A 513 28.85 1.39 -7.86
N PHE A 514 28.35 1.24 -6.63
CA PHE A 514 26.97 1.51 -6.25
C PHE A 514 26.90 1.91 -4.79
N LEU A 515 25.81 2.57 -4.38
CA LEU A 515 25.58 3.08 -3.04
C LEU A 515 26.75 3.91 -2.50
N THR A 516 27.26 4.81 -3.34
CA THR A 516 28.45 5.62 -3.03
C THR A 516 28.13 6.79 -2.11
N HIS A 517 26.85 7.17 -2.00
CA HIS A 517 26.43 8.27 -1.14
C HIS A 517 26.73 7.98 0.35
N PRO A 518 27.19 8.98 1.14
CA PRO A 518 27.59 8.81 2.54
C PRO A 518 26.55 8.16 3.45
N VAL A 519 25.24 8.31 3.19
CA VAL A 519 24.17 7.70 3.98
C VAL A 519 24.31 6.18 4.06
N PHE A 520 24.78 5.52 2.99
CA PHE A 520 24.98 4.07 2.95
C PHE A 520 26.27 3.62 3.64
N HIS A 521 27.04 4.54 4.24
CA HIS A 521 28.30 4.29 4.95
C HIS A 521 28.27 4.73 6.41
N ALA A 522 27.36 5.63 6.78
CA ALA A 522 27.37 6.30 8.09
C ALA A 522 26.63 5.52 9.20
N HIS A 523 25.63 4.69 8.88
CA HIS A 523 24.68 4.15 9.87
C HIS A 523 24.75 2.62 10.00
N ARG A 524 25.95 2.04 9.99
CA ARG A 524 26.22 0.58 9.96
C ARG A 524 26.30 -0.10 11.34
N SER A 525 26.26 0.64 12.43
CA SER A 525 26.18 0.07 13.77
C SER A 525 24.78 0.17 14.32
N GLU A 526 24.42 -0.74 15.23
CA GLU A 526 23.13 -0.77 15.94
C GLU A 526 22.79 0.62 16.50
N THR A 527 23.71 1.24 17.24
CA THR A 527 23.49 2.56 17.85
C THR A 527 23.36 3.66 16.81
N ALA A 528 24.16 3.64 15.74
CA ALA A 528 24.09 4.66 14.68
C ALA A 528 22.75 4.58 13.92
N MET A 529 22.32 3.36 13.58
CA MET A 529 21.03 3.13 12.92
C MET A 529 19.85 3.55 13.83
N LEU A 530 19.84 3.15 15.09
CA LEU A 530 18.81 3.53 16.05
C LEU A 530 18.65 5.06 16.14
N ARG A 531 19.77 5.79 16.25
CA ARG A 531 19.76 7.26 16.32
C ARG A 531 19.34 7.90 15.00
N TYR A 532 19.68 7.29 13.87
CA TYR A 532 19.25 7.74 12.56
C TYR A 532 17.73 7.62 12.42
N LEU A 533 17.16 6.45 12.71
CA LEU A 533 15.72 6.20 12.68
C LEU A 533 14.96 7.16 13.61
N ARG A 534 15.50 7.41 14.82
CA ARG A 534 14.92 8.37 15.77
C ARG A 534 14.92 9.78 15.20
N ARG A 535 16.04 10.23 14.63
CA ARG A 535 16.13 11.57 14.00
C ARG A 535 15.12 11.75 12.89
N LEU A 536 14.94 10.72 12.05
CA LEU A 536 13.96 10.78 10.97
C LEU A 536 12.53 10.86 11.52
N SER A 537 12.16 10.00 12.46
CA SER A 537 10.80 10.01 13.02
C SER A 537 10.50 11.28 13.82
N ASP A 538 11.49 11.90 14.44
CA ASP A 538 11.31 13.18 15.14
C ASP A 538 10.99 14.35 14.21
N SER A 539 11.35 14.23 12.92
CA SER A 539 11.07 15.25 11.90
C SER A 539 9.65 15.16 11.34
N ASP A 540 8.87 14.16 11.74
CA ASP A 540 7.57 13.85 11.17
C ASP A 540 6.43 13.97 12.18
N LEU A 541 5.21 14.17 11.63
CA LEU A 541 3.96 13.99 12.36
C LEU A 541 3.29 12.67 11.92
N ALA A 542 2.87 11.89 12.93
CA ALA A 542 2.10 10.67 12.79
C ALA A 542 1.07 10.59 13.94
N LEU A 543 0.20 9.57 13.96
CA LEU A 543 -0.86 9.47 14.97
C LEU A 543 -0.33 9.30 16.40
N ASP A 544 0.94 8.93 16.57
CA ASP A 544 1.59 8.87 17.89
C ASP A 544 1.88 10.26 18.50
N ARG A 545 1.68 11.34 17.72
CA ARG A 545 1.87 12.73 18.16
C ARG A 545 0.59 13.55 18.17
N SER A 546 -0.30 13.39 17.21
CA SER A 546 -1.53 14.16 17.10
C SER A 546 -2.50 13.53 16.13
N MET A 547 -3.76 13.93 16.21
CA MET A 547 -4.77 13.63 15.21
C MET A 547 -4.31 14.03 13.80
N ILE A 548 -4.67 13.21 12.81
CA ILE A 548 -4.50 13.51 11.37
C ILE A 548 -5.89 13.58 10.74
N PRO A 549 -6.53 14.76 10.69
CA PRO A 549 -7.93 14.91 10.29
C PRO A 549 -8.12 14.94 8.76
N LEU A 550 -7.57 13.97 8.07
CA LEU A 550 -7.59 13.88 6.61
C LEU A 550 -8.92 13.36 6.08
N GLY A 551 -9.71 14.22 5.46
CA GLY A 551 -10.92 13.80 4.74
C GLY A 551 -10.62 12.93 3.53
N SER A 552 -11.54 12.01 3.24
CA SER A 552 -11.41 10.95 2.22
C SER A 552 -10.31 9.92 2.51
N CYS A 553 -9.69 10.00 3.69
CA CYS A 553 -8.66 9.06 4.13
C CYS A 553 -8.73 8.84 5.64
N THR A 554 -9.49 7.85 6.05
CA THR A 554 -9.65 7.50 7.48
C THR A 554 -8.32 7.19 8.13
N MET A 555 -7.85 8.09 9.00
CA MET A 555 -6.63 7.91 9.80
C MET A 555 -6.97 7.32 11.16
N LYS A 556 -7.59 6.15 11.13
CA LYS A 556 -7.96 5.40 12.34
C LYS A 556 -6.71 4.82 13.00
N LEU A 557 -6.62 4.95 14.32
CA LEU A 557 -5.51 4.38 15.07
C LEU A 557 -5.48 2.85 14.96
N ASN A 558 -4.29 2.30 14.78
CA ASN A 558 -4.00 0.88 14.87
C ASN A 558 -3.61 0.54 16.30
N ALA A 559 -4.37 -0.31 16.97
CA ALA A 559 -4.02 -0.76 18.30
C ALA A 559 -2.75 -1.62 18.27
N THR A 560 -1.92 -1.52 19.31
CA THR A 560 -0.67 -2.27 19.40
C THR A 560 -0.91 -3.79 19.36
N THR A 561 -1.98 -4.27 19.99
CA THR A 561 -2.37 -5.69 19.98
C THR A 561 -2.67 -6.19 18.56
N GLU A 562 -3.28 -5.39 17.71
CA GLU A 562 -3.57 -5.74 16.31
C GLU A 562 -2.30 -5.98 15.50
N MET A 563 -1.23 -5.26 15.82
CA MET A 563 0.05 -5.34 15.11
C MET A 563 0.93 -6.54 15.51
N GLN A 564 0.67 -7.21 16.64
CA GLN A 564 1.60 -8.21 17.16
C GLN A 564 1.83 -9.41 16.25
N ALA A 565 0.78 -9.89 15.59
CA ALA A 565 0.84 -11.12 14.79
C ALA A 565 1.68 -10.97 13.51
N VAL A 566 1.84 -9.75 12.99
CA VAL A 566 2.54 -9.51 11.71
C VAL A 566 4.03 -9.89 11.76
N SER A 567 4.63 -9.91 12.95
CA SER A 567 6.04 -10.27 13.16
C SER A 567 6.23 -11.72 13.60
N TRP A 568 5.17 -12.50 13.80
CA TRP A 568 5.33 -13.89 14.26
C TRP A 568 5.85 -14.78 13.12
N PRO A 569 6.88 -15.57 13.36
CA PRO A 569 7.50 -16.42 12.32
C PRO A 569 6.51 -17.32 11.59
N GLU A 570 5.48 -17.80 12.30
CA GLU A 570 4.45 -18.69 11.77
C GLU A 570 3.55 -18.02 10.71
N PHE A 571 3.49 -16.68 10.66
CA PHE A 571 2.84 -15.90 9.62
C PHE A 571 3.87 -15.26 8.69
N ALA A 572 4.85 -14.58 9.25
CA ALA A 572 5.85 -13.81 8.52
C ALA A 572 6.75 -14.68 7.61
N GLY A 573 7.02 -15.93 8.01
CA GLY A 573 7.88 -16.87 7.28
C GLY A 573 7.17 -17.74 6.24
N LEU A 574 5.87 -17.58 6.02
CA LEU A 574 5.13 -18.38 5.05
C LEU A 574 5.44 -17.93 3.61
N HIS A 575 5.76 -18.90 2.75
CA HIS A 575 5.95 -18.66 1.33
C HIS A 575 4.61 -18.73 0.57
N PRO A 576 4.28 -17.82 -0.38
CA PRO A 576 2.97 -17.78 -1.04
C PRO A 576 2.66 -19.03 -1.89
N PHE A 577 3.68 -19.78 -2.28
CA PHE A 577 3.55 -21.02 -3.06
C PHE A 577 3.99 -22.26 -2.27
N ALA A 578 4.05 -22.15 -0.95
CA ALA A 578 4.21 -23.34 -0.11
C ALA A 578 2.98 -24.25 -0.25
N PRO A 579 3.12 -25.56 0.02
CA PRO A 579 1.97 -26.45 0.11
C PRO A 579 0.89 -25.89 1.03
N ILE A 580 -0.37 -26.07 0.62
CA ILE A 580 -1.54 -25.49 1.32
C ILE A 580 -1.58 -25.90 2.81
N GLU A 581 -1.19 -27.14 3.10
CA GLU A 581 -1.13 -27.67 4.45
C GLU A 581 -0.12 -26.95 5.38
N ASP A 582 0.90 -26.29 4.80
CA ASP A 582 1.86 -25.48 5.60
C ASP A 582 1.27 -24.15 6.05
N ALA A 583 0.25 -23.68 5.38
CA ALA A 583 -0.40 -22.39 5.62
C ALA A 583 -1.85 -22.54 6.14
N ALA A 584 -2.21 -23.69 6.69
CA ALA A 584 -3.58 -24.03 7.07
C ALA A 584 -4.21 -22.99 8.02
N GLY A 585 -3.43 -22.49 8.99
CA GLY A 585 -3.93 -21.46 9.91
C GLY A 585 -4.09 -20.09 9.26
N MET A 586 -3.21 -19.73 8.33
CA MET A 586 -3.33 -18.49 7.57
C MET A 586 -4.55 -18.52 6.63
N LEU A 587 -4.78 -19.65 5.97
CA LEU A 587 -5.94 -19.83 5.09
C LEU A 587 -7.25 -19.80 5.86
N GLU A 588 -7.32 -20.41 7.04
CA GLU A 588 -8.50 -20.33 7.90
C GLU A 588 -8.80 -18.89 8.37
N LEU A 589 -7.75 -18.13 8.71
CA LEU A 589 -7.89 -16.70 9.04
C LEU A 589 -8.41 -15.90 7.84
N ILE A 590 -7.88 -16.14 6.64
CA ILE A 590 -8.33 -15.52 5.39
C ILE A 590 -9.81 -15.82 5.14
N GLU A 591 -10.21 -17.09 5.23
CA GLU A 591 -11.60 -17.53 5.02
C GLU A 591 -12.55 -16.86 6.01
N GLN A 592 -12.19 -16.77 7.29
CA GLN A 592 -12.99 -16.07 8.29
C GLN A 592 -13.09 -14.57 8.00
N LEU A 593 -12.00 -13.93 7.61
CA LEU A 593 -12.02 -12.51 7.28
C LEU A 593 -12.88 -12.23 6.04
N GLU A 594 -12.78 -13.05 4.99
CA GLU A 594 -13.66 -12.96 3.82
C GLU A 594 -15.14 -13.09 4.20
N ALA A 595 -15.47 -14.07 5.03
CA ALA A 595 -16.84 -14.27 5.52
C ALA A 595 -17.36 -13.06 6.32
N TRP A 596 -16.54 -12.47 7.19
CA TRP A 596 -16.91 -11.27 7.93
C TRP A 596 -17.08 -10.04 7.04
N LEU A 597 -16.22 -9.88 6.03
CA LEU A 597 -16.37 -8.80 5.06
C LEU A 597 -17.62 -8.98 4.18
N VAL A 598 -18.00 -10.21 3.84
CA VAL A 598 -19.27 -10.53 3.19
C VAL A 598 -20.44 -10.10 4.08
N GLU A 599 -20.43 -10.46 5.35
CA GLU A 599 -21.48 -10.07 6.31
C GLU A 599 -21.58 -8.55 6.45
N ILE A 600 -20.46 -7.86 6.59
CA ILE A 600 -20.42 -6.40 6.77
C ILE A 600 -20.95 -5.67 5.53
N THR A 601 -20.62 -6.15 4.34
CA THR A 601 -20.94 -5.46 3.09
C THR A 601 -22.25 -5.89 2.43
N GLY A 602 -22.77 -7.07 2.79
CA GLY A 602 -23.98 -7.66 2.20
C GLY A 602 -23.77 -8.18 0.79
N TYR A 603 -22.55 -8.40 0.35
CA TYR A 603 -22.22 -9.05 -0.90
C TYR A 603 -22.21 -10.58 -0.76
N ALA A 604 -22.04 -11.28 -1.87
CA ALA A 604 -22.03 -12.74 -1.89
C ALA A 604 -20.63 -13.33 -1.72
N ARG A 605 -19.59 -12.62 -2.20
CA ARG A 605 -18.21 -13.08 -2.15
C ARG A 605 -17.22 -11.91 -2.09
N VAL A 606 -16.07 -12.16 -1.47
CA VAL A 606 -14.93 -11.24 -1.39
C VAL A 606 -13.69 -11.94 -1.94
N SER A 607 -12.79 -11.19 -2.57
CA SER A 607 -11.43 -11.62 -2.92
C SER A 607 -10.43 -10.67 -2.26
N LEU A 608 -9.46 -11.25 -1.55
CA LEU A 608 -8.36 -10.52 -0.89
C LEU A 608 -7.10 -10.41 -1.77
N GLN A 609 -7.17 -10.85 -3.03
CA GLN A 609 -6.01 -10.77 -3.93
C GLN A 609 -5.54 -9.34 -4.23
N PRO A 610 -6.41 -8.32 -4.42
CA PRO A 610 -5.93 -6.98 -4.74
C PRO A 610 -5.06 -6.39 -3.62
N ASN A 611 -3.81 -6.05 -3.94
CA ASN A 611 -2.80 -5.55 -3.00
C ASN A 611 -2.81 -4.02 -2.83
N ALA A 612 -3.87 -3.36 -3.27
CA ALA A 612 -4.18 -1.95 -3.01
C ALA A 612 -5.64 -1.66 -3.38
N GLY A 613 -6.22 -0.57 -2.86
CA GLY A 613 -7.57 -0.14 -3.26
C GLY A 613 -7.70 0.05 -4.77
N SER A 614 -6.71 0.66 -5.39
CA SER A 614 -6.69 0.85 -6.85
C SER A 614 -6.68 -0.48 -7.65
N GLN A 615 -6.11 -1.54 -7.10
CA GLN A 615 -6.21 -2.88 -7.71
C GLN A 615 -7.58 -3.51 -7.47
N GLY A 616 -8.20 -3.24 -6.31
CA GLY A 616 -9.60 -3.61 -6.05
C GLY A 616 -10.56 -2.90 -7.01
N GLU A 617 -10.34 -1.60 -7.28
CA GLU A 617 -11.08 -0.86 -8.30
C GLU A 617 -10.98 -1.54 -9.67
N LEU A 618 -9.75 -1.81 -10.10
CA LEU A 618 -9.51 -2.45 -11.39
C LEU A 618 -10.13 -3.85 -11.46
N ALA A 619 -9.94 -4.67 -10.41
CA ALA A 619 -10.49 -6.03 -10.35
C ALA A 619 -12.02 -6.03 -10.47
N GLY A 620 -12.71 -5.14 -9.75
CA GLY A 620 -14.15 -5.01 -9.81
C GLY A 620 -14.67 -4.57 -11.20
N LEU A 621 -14.01 -3.61 -11.83
CA LEU A 621 -14.36 -3.16 -13.17
C LEU A 621 -14.07 -4.24 -14.25
N LEU A 622 -12.99 -4.99 -14.08
CA LEU A 622 -12.71 -6.15 -14.95
C LEU A 622 -13.75 -7.26 -14.77
N ALA A 623 -14.23 -7.50 -13.55
CA ALA A 623 -15.32 -8.45 -13.28
C ALA A 623 -16.62 -8.04 -13.97
N ILE A 624 -17.00 -6.76 -13.90
CA ILE A 624 -18.15 -6.20 -14.65
C ILE A 624 -17.97 -6.41 -16.14
N ARG A 625 -16.80 -6.10 -16.68
CA ARG A 625 -16.51 -6.27 -18.10
C ARG A 625 -16.58 -7.73 -18.51
N ALA A 626 -16.00 -8.64 -17.72
CA ALA A 626 -16.05 -10.08 -17.97
C ALA A 626 -17.49 -10.61 -17.94
N TYR A 627 -18.31 -10.15 -17.02
CA TYR A 627 -19.73 -10.45 -16.93
C TYR A 627 -20.47 -10.04 -18.22
N HIS A 628 -20.30 -8.82 -18.71
CA HIS A 628 -20.94 -8.38 -19.96
C HIS A 628 -20.49 -9.23 -21.14
N ARG A 629 -19.19 -9.50 -21.26
CA ARG A 629 -18.64 -10.34 -22.34
C ARG A 629 -19.18 -11.76 -22.31
N SER A 630 -19.33 -12.37 -21.14
CA SER A 630 -19.89 -13.72 -21.00
C SER A 630 -21.33 -13.83 -21.52
N ARG A 631 -22.02 -12.70 -21.67
CA ARG A 631 -23.38 -12.58 -22.18
C ARG A 631 -23.43 -12.17 -23.68
N GLY A 632 -22.25 -11.91 -24.29
CA GLY A 632 -22.16 -11.39 -25.66
C GLY A 632 -22.38 -9.89 -25.77
N ASP A 633 -22.29 -9.17 -24.64
CA ASP A 633 -22.52 -7.73 -24.55
C ASP A 633 -21.19 -6.93 -24.56
N ASP A 634 -20.24 -7.36 -25.41
CA ASP A 634 -18.90 -6.72 -25.53
C ASP A 634 -18.96 -5.23 -25.88
N HIS A 635 -20.07 -4.76 -26.44
CA HIS A 635 -20.34 -3.38 -26.80
C HIS A 635 -20.58 -2.48 -25.60
N ARG A 636 -20.88 -3.02 -24.41
CA ARG A 636 -21.08 -2.28 -23.17
C ARG A 636 -19.73 -1.86 -22.61
N THR A 637 -19.33 -0.62 -22.90
CA THR A 637 -18.01 -0.07 -22.55
C THR A 637 -18.07 1.29 -21.85
N VAL A 638 -19.26 1.87 -21.65
CA VAL A 638 -19.39 3.16 -20.99
C VAL A 638 -19.49 2.98 -19.46
N CYS A 639 -18.64 3.70 -18.73
CA CYS A 639 -18.71 3.85 -17.29
C CYS A 639 -19.11 5.28 -16.94
N LEU A 640 -20.26 5.46 -16.28
CA LEU A 640 -20.67 6.75 -15.73
C LEU A 640 -19.89 7.03 -14.44
N ILE A 641 -19.40 8.23 -14.24
CA ILE A 641 -18.65 8.63 -13.05
C ILE A 641 -19.07 10.02 -12.61
N PRO A 642 -19.56 10.24 -11.37
CA PRO A 642 -19.87 11.57 -10.87
C PRO A 642 -18.68 12.53 -10.89
N ALA A 643 -18.91 13.80 -11.12
CA ALA A 643 -17.89 14.84 -11.15
C ALA A 643 -17.10 14.94 -9.82
N SER A 644 -17.73 14.56 -8.70
CA SER A 644 -17.15 14.52 -7.36
C SER A 644 -16.27 13.30 -7.10
N ALA A 645 -16.30 12.25 -7.94
CA ALA A 645 -15.58 11.00 -7.69
C ALA A 645 -14.06 11.18 -7.56
N HIS A 646 -13.45 10.28 -6.82
CA HIS A 646 -11.99 10.25 -6.68
C HIS A 646 -11.30 10.04 -8.05
N GLY A 647 -10.12 10.62 -8.23
CA GLY A 647 -9.40 10.55 -9.52
C GLY A 647 -9.01 9.13 -9.95
N THR A 648 -8.84 8.22 -8.98
CA THR A 648 -8.55 6.79 -9.24
C THR A 648 -9.68 6.08 -9.98
N ASN A 649 -10.95 6.45 -9.73
CA ASN A 649 -12.11 5.83 -10.35
C ASN A 649 -12.07 5.97 -11.88
N ALA A 650 -11.84 7.19 -12.38
CA ALA A 650 -11.72 7.45 -13.81
C ALA A 650 -10.49 6.75 -14.43
N ALA A 651 -9.36 6.74 -13.72
CA ALA A 651 -8.15 6.06 -14.17
C ALA A 651 -8.36 4.54 -14.27
N SER A 652 -8.98 3.92 -13.26
CA SER A 652 -9.29 2.49 -13.22
C SER A 652 -10.27 2.08 -14.34
N ALA A 653 -11.29 2.90 -14.61
CA ALA A 653 -12.22 2.64 -15.70
C ALA A 653 -11.51 2.64 -17.09
N VAL A 654 -10.62 3.60 -17.33
CA VAL A 654 -9.81 3.64 -18.55
C VAL A 654 -8.89 2.42 -18.65
N MET A 655 -8.25 2.01 -17.55
CA MET A 655 -7.40 0.82 -17.51
C MET A 655 -8.17 -0.49 -17.74
N ALA A 656 -9.45 -0.53 -17.35
CA ALA A 656 -10.36 -1.63 -17.66
C ALA A 656 -10.92 -1.58 -19.10
N GLY A 657 -10.47 -0.63 -19.94
CA GLY A 657 -10.92 -0.49 -21.31
C GLY A 657 -12.28 0.19 -21.47
N MET A 658 -12.76 0.87 -20.42
CA MET A 658 -14.05 1.56 -20.43
C MET A 658 -13.90 3.02 -20.83
N LYS A 659 -14.96 3.58 -21.41
CA LYS A 659 -15.07 5.00 -21.73
C LYS A 659 -15.77 5.73 -20.58
N VAL A 660 -15.08 6.69 -19.99
CA VAL A 660 -15.64 7.53 -18.91
C VAL A 660 -16.61 8.55 -19.47
N VAL A 661 -17.78 8.65 -18.88
CA VAL A 661 -18.78 9.70 -19.09
C VAL A 661 -19.11 10.32 -17.73
N VAL A 662 -18.86 11.63 -17.62
CA VAL A 662 -19.05 12.34 -16.36
C VAL A 662 -20.51 12.70 -16.15
N VAL A 663 -21.02 12.42 -14.94
CA VAL A 663 -22.34 12.86 -14.46
C VAL A 663 -22.16 14.08 -13.57
N GLY A 664 -22.98 15.11 -13.78
CA GLY A 664 -22.97 16.34 -12.99
C GLY A 664 -23.39 16.14 -11.54
N THR A 665 -23.11 17.15 -10.72
CA THR A 665 -23.61 17.26 -9.35
C THR A 665 -24.45 18.52 -9.20
N GLU A 666 -25.44 18.53 -8.30
CA GLU A 666 -26.26 19.69 -7.98
C GLU A 666 -25.41 20.81 -7.38
N HIS A 667 -25.66 22.04 -7.80
CA HIS A 667 -24.82 23.18 -7.41
C HIS A 667 -25.49 24.13 -6.41
N VAL A 668 -26.79 24.02 -6.22
CA VAL A 668 -27.57 24.94 -5.36
C VAL A 668 -28.68 24.22 -4.60
N GLY A 669 -29.11 24.80 -3.47
CA GLY A 669 -30.19 24.26 -2.66
C GLY A 669 -29.74 23.24 -1.63
N VAL A 670 -30.69 22.53 -1.07
CA VAL A 670 -30.47 21.51 0.00
C VAL A 670 -29.77 20.26 -0.54
N ASP A 671 -29.83 20.04 -1.85
CA ASP A 671 -29.21 18.89 -2.54
C ASP A 671 -27.86 19.26 -3.18
N ALA A 672 -27.32 20.45 -2.85
CA ALA A 672 -26.03 20.85 -3.38
C ALA A 672 -24.96 19.83 -3.01
N GLY A 673 -24.20 19.37 -4.01
CA GLY A 673 -23.20 18.32 -3.87
C GLY A 673 -23.68 16.91 -4.20
N ASN A 674 -25.00 16.65 -4.22
CA ASN A 674 -25.56 15.37 -4.63
C ASN A 674 -25.42 15.16 -6.14
N ILE A 675 -25.55 13.91 -6.60
CA ILE A 675 -25.57 13.57 -8.02
C ILE A 675 -26.80 14.21 -8.65
N ASP A 676 -26.62 14.92 -9.78
CA ASP A 676 -27.73 15.45 -10.59
C ASP A 676 -28.48 14.28 -11.25
N MET A 677 -29.61 13.91 -10.68
CA MET A 677 -30.43 12.80 -11.16
C MET A 677 -31.04 13.07 -12.55
N THR A 678 -31.20 14.34 -12.94
CA THR A 678 -31.67 14.71 -14.28
C THR A 678 -30.59 14.48 -15.32
N ASP A 679 -29.35 14.89 -15.02
CA ASP A 679 -28.21 14.63 -15.90
C ASP A 679 -27.91 13.12 -15.95
N LEU A 680 -28.02 12.41 -14.83
CA LEU A 680 -27.88 10.95 -14.78
C LEU A 680 -28.86 10.28 -15.75
N ALA A 681 -30.15 10.58 -15.65
CA ALA A 681 -31.17 10.00 -16.53
C ALA A 681 -30.90 10.31 -18.01
N ALA A 682 -30.47 11.54 -18.32
CA ALA A 682 -30.10 11.93 -19.69
C ALA A 682 -28.87 11.14 -20.19
N LYS A 683 -27.85 10.94 -19.37
CA LYS A 683 -26.66 10.14 -19.72
C LYS A 683 -26.99 8.66 -19.89
N ILE A 684 -27.82 8.08 -19.01
CA ILE A 684 -28.32 6.71 -19.16
C ILE A 684 -29.06 6.56 -20.48
N ALA A 685 -29.99 7.48 -20.80
CA ALA A 685 -30.73 7.42 -22.04
C ALA A 685 -29.84 7.54 -23.28
N ALA A 686 -28.81 8.40 -23.22
CA ALA A 686 -27.85 8.58 -24.32
C ALA A 686 -26.93 7.38 -24.55
N HIS A 687 -26.74 6.54 -23.51
CA HIS A 687 -25.80 5.42 -23.52
C HIS A 687 -26.46 4.06 -23.21
N ALA A 688 -27.78 3.95 -23.26
CA ALA A 688 -28.53 2.77 -22.82
C ALA A 688 -27.99 1.45 -23.42
N ASP A 689 -27.65 1.45 -24.72
CA ASP A 689 -27.17 0.25 -25.41
C ASP A 689 -25.74 -0.15 -24.98
N ASN A 690 -24.90 0.81 -24.60
CA ASN A 690 -23.48 0.58 -24.33
C ASN A 690 -23.05 0.89 -22.88
N LEU A 691 -24.04 1.12 -21.99
CA LEU A 691 -23.78 1.34 -20.57
C LEU A 691 -23.27 0.05 -19.91
N ALA A 692 -22.04 0.07 -19.43
CA ALA A 692 -21.45 -1.04 -18.67
C ALA A 692 -21.67 -0.88 -17.17
N ALA A 693 -21.40 0.31 -16.65
CA ALA A 693 -21.46 0.56 -15.21
C ALA A 693 -21.63 2.04 -14.88
N ILE A 694 -22.04 2.31 -13.64
CA ILE A 694 -21.77 3.55 -12.94
C ILE A 694 -20.79 3.26 -11.80
N MET A 695 -19.88 4.19 -11.49
CA MET A 695 -18.98 4.08 -10.33
C MET A 695 -19.20 5.27 -9.40
N VAL A 696 -19.80 5.03 -8.24
CA VAL A 696 -20.18 6.05 -7.25
C VAL A 696 -19.47 5.82 -5.92
N THR A 697 -19.14 6.89 -5.23
CA THR A 697 -18.67 6.83 -3.82
C THR A 697 -19.85 7.03 -2.89
N TYR A 698 -19.99 6.21 -1.84
CA TYR A 698 -21.07 6.35 -0.88
C TYR A 698 -20.63 6.09 0.56
N PRO A 699 -20.91 6.97 1.55
CA PRO A 699 -21.45 8.34 1.32
C PRO A 699 -20.61 9.12 0.32
N SER A 700 -21.18 10.17 -0.29
CA SER A 700 -20.51 10.91 -1.36
C SER A 700 -19.20 11.55 -0.87
N THR A 701 -18.27 11.80 -1.79
CA THR A 701 -17.03 12.56 -1.51
C THR A 701 -17.27 13.99 -1.01
N HIS A 702 -18.51 14.46 -1.05
CA HIS A 702 -18.92 15.72 -0.44
C HIS A 702 -19.25 15.59 1.06
N GLY A 703 -19.10 14.38 1.64
CA GLY A 703 -19.36 14.11 3.04
C GLY A 703 -20.85 14.02 3.37
N VAL A 704 -21.69 13.59 2.44
CA VAL A 704 -23.17 13.53 2.62
C VAL A 704 -23.72 12.17 2.28
N TYR A 705 -24.76 11.74 3.00
CA TYR A 705 -25.60 10.61 2.60
C TYR A 705 -26.63 11.09 1.56
N GLU A 706 -26.52 10.61 0.33
CA GLU A 706 -27.49 10.92 -0.73
C GLU A 706 -28.72 10.01 -0.64
N ASP A 707 -29.89 10.60 -0.48
CA ASP A 707 -31.18 9.87 -0.36
C ASP A 707 -31.56 9.12 -1.66
N THR A 708 -30.94 9.47 -2.79
CA THR A 708 -31.27 8.98 -4.13
C THR A 708 -30.46 7.76 -4.57
N ILE A 709 -29.57 7.24 -3.73
CA ILE A 709 -28.65 6.14 -4.12
C ILE A 709 -29.38 4.88 -4.61
N THR A 710 -30.50 4.50 -3.99
CA THR A 710 -31.29 3.35 -4.42
C THR A 710 -31.98 3.59 -5.76
N GLU A 711 -32.50 4.80 -5.98
CA GLU A 711 -33.11 5.19 -7.24
C GLU A 711 -32.09 5.24 -8.39
N LEU A 712 -30.89 5.75 -8.10
CA LEU A 712 -29.77 5.72 -9.03
C LEU A 712 -29.45 4.27 -9.45
N ALA A 713 -29.34 3.36 -8.48
CA ALA A 713 -29.05 1.95 -8.74
C ALA A 713 -30.14 1.31 -9.61
N ASP A 714 -31.41 1.55 -9.31
CA ASP A 714 -32.55 1.03 -10.08
C ASP A 714 -32.53 1.52 -11.55
N GLN A 715 -32.22 2.81 -11.78
CA GLN A 715 -32.13 3.36 -13.13
C GLN A 715 -31.00 2.73 -13.94
N VAL A 716 -29.83 2.51 -13.33
CA VAL A 716 -28.68 1.87 -13.99
C VAL A 716 -28.96 0.41 -14.31
N HIS A 717 -29.52 -0.33 -13.36
CA HIS A 717 -29.92 -1.74 -13.56
C HIS A 717 -30.98 -1.87 -14.66
N ALA A 718 -31.97 -1.00 -14.69
CA ALA A 718 -33.01 -1.00 -15.72
C ALA A 718 -32.42 -0.80 -17.14
N ALA A 719 -31.30 -0.11 -17.26
CA ALA A 719 -30.56 0.05 -18.51
C ALA A 719 -29.54 -1.08 -18.78
N GLY A 720 -29.47 -2.09 -17.90
CA GLY A 720 -28.58 -3.25 -18.03
C GLY A 720 -27.12 -2.99 -17.59
N GLY A 721 -26.84 -1.84 -16.99
CA GLY A 721 -25.54 -1.52 -16.38
C GLY A 721 -25.39 -2.12 -14.99
N GLN A 722 -24.16 -2.09 -14.45
CA GLN A 722 -23.83 -2.53 -13.09
C GLN A 722 -23.51 -1.33 -12.19
N VAL A 723 -23.75 -1.46 -10.90
CA VAL A 723 -23.47 -0.40 -9.93
C VAL A 723 -22.21 -0.75 -9.14
N TYR A 724 -21.15 0.00 -9.37
CA TYR A 724 -19.93 -0.06 -8.61
C TYR A 724 -20.01 0.98 -7.48
N VAL A 725 -20.05 0.54 -6.23
CA VAL A 725 -19.98 1.43 -5.06
C VAL A 725 -18.52 1.49 -4.58
N ASP A 726 -17.88 2.63 -4.70
CA ASP A 726 -16.58 2.88 -4.09
C ASP A 726 -16.73 2.81 -2.57
N GLY A 727 -16.33 1.70 -2.00
CA GLY A 727 -16.35 1.38 -0.59
C GLY A 727 -14.97 1.52 0.07
N ALA A 728 -14.04 2.26 -0.54
CA ALA A 728 -12.72 2.51 0.01
C ALA A 728 -12.78 3.00 1.46
N ASN A 729 -13.79 3.79 1.79
CA ASN A 729 -14.10 4.21 3.16
C ASN A 729 -15.53 3.76 3.55
N LEU A 730 -15.61 2.81 4.47
CA LEU A 730 -16.87 2.33 5.05
C LEU A 730 -17.11 2.90 6.46
N ASN A 731 -16.38 3.92 6.89
CA ASN A 731 -16.40 4.41 8.27
C ASN A 731 -17.77 5.00 8.68
N ALA A 732 -18.62 5.27 7.71
CA ALA A 732 -20.01 5.72 7.93
C ALA A 732 -21.06 4.63 7.65
N LEU A 733 -20.66 3.39 7.34
CA LEU A 733 -21.61 2.35 6.90
C LEU A 733 -21.57 1.08 7.75
N VAL A 734 -20.43 0.69 8.33
CA VAL A 734 -20.29 -0.59 9.05
C VAL A 734 -21.31 -0.71 10.18
N GLY A 735 -22.09 -1.78 10.18
CA GLY A 735 -23.15 -2.04 11.17
C GLY A 735 -24.38 -1.14 11.02
N ILE A 736 -24.47 -0.32 9.97
CA ILE A 736 -25.55 0.62 9.70
C ILE A 736 -26.21 0.34 8.36
N ALA A 737 -25.41 0.20 7.31
CA ALA A 737 -25.88 -0.03 5.95
C ALA A 737 -24.92 -0.94 5.19
N LYS A 738 -25.45 -1.76 4.30
CA LYS A 738 -24.69 -2.77 3.54
C LYS A 738 -24.75 -2.41 2.04
N PRO A 739 -23.64 -2.06 1.39
CA PRO A 739 -23.61 -1.65 -0.03
C PRO A 739 -24.28 -2.67 -0.97
N GLY A 740 -24.07 -3.97 -0.72
CA GLY A 740 -24.69 -5.04 -1.50
C GLY A 740 -26.22 -5.09 -1.38
N LEU A 741 -26.83 -4.49 -0.36
CA LEU A 741 -28.27 -4.50 -0.15
C LEU A 741 -28.96 -3.24 -0.71
N PHE A 742 -28.29 -2.08 -0.72
CA PHE A 742 -28.93 -0.86 -1.23
C PHE A 742 -28.68 -0.58 -2.72
N GLY A 743 -28.15 -1.55 -3.47
CA GLY A 743 -28.06 -1.48 -4.94
C GLY A 743 -26.68 -1.71 -5.53
N GLY A 744 -25.63 -1.80 -4.73
CA GLY A 744 -24.28 -2.08 -5.22
C GLY A 744 -24.12 -3.50 -5.77
N ASP A 745 -23.48 -3.68 -6.90
CA ASP A 745 -23.09 -4.99 -7.47
C ASP A 745 -21.66 -5.35 -7.13
N VAL A 746 -20.80 -4.35 -7.00
CA VAL A 746 -19.38 -4.45 -6.68
C VAL A 746 -18.97 -3.33 -5.73
N SER A 747 -18.08 -3.64 -4.80
CA SER A 747 -17.30 -2.63 -4.06
C SER A 747 -15.85 -3.09 -3.91
N HIS A 748 -14.90 -2.15 -3.96
CA HIS A 748 -13.61 -2.40 -3.32
C HIS A 748 -13.61 -1.80 -1.91
N LEU A 749 -12.77 -2.35 -1.07
CA LEU A 749 -12.58 -1.92 0.31
C LEU A 749 -11.13 -1.53 0.52
N ASN A 750 -10.84 -0.59 1.42
CA ASN A 750 -9.49 -0.32 1.87
C ASN A 750 -9.37 -0.72 3.35
N LEU A 751 -8.75 -1.89 3.61
CA LEU A 751 -8.60 -2.33 4.99
C LEU A 751 -7.70 -1.40 5.82
N HIS A 752 -6.86 -0.61 5.15
CA HIS A 752 -6.03 0.44 5.75
C HIS A 752 -6.78 1.75 6.04
N LYS A 753 -8.11 1.76 5.96
CA LYS A 753 -8.98 2.85 6.41
C LYS A 753 -9.88 2.36 7.55
N THR A 754 -11.06 1.84 7.22
CA THR A 754 -12.08 1.43 8.20
C THR A 754 -11.64 0.26 9.09
N PHE A 755 -10.73 -0.61 8.64
CA PHE A 755 -10.39 -1.89 9.29
C PHE A 755 -8.96 -1.93 9.86
N CYS A 756 -8.43 -0.80 10.28
CA CYS A 756 -7.21 -0.62 11.09
C CYS A 756 -5.88 -1.12 10.52
N ILE A 757 -5.76 -1.53 9.26
CA ILE A 757 -4.42 -1.73 8.69
C ILE A 757 -3.71 -0.38 8.63
N PRO A 758 -2.44 -0.27 9.05
CA PRO A 758 -1.75 1.01 9.14
C PRO A 758 -1.50 1.64 7.76
N HIS A 759 -1.48 2.98 7.72
CA HIS A 759 -1.19 3.73 6.50
C HIS A 759 0.28 3.73 6.08
N GLY A 760 1.22 3.56 7.01
CA GLY A 760 2.64 3.34 6.76
C GLY A 760 3.32 4.38 5.87
N GLY A 761 2.88 5.64 5.89
CA GLY A 761 3.41 6.69 5.01
C GLY A 761 2.92 6.61 3.55
N GLY A 762 1.90 5.78 3.28
CA GLY A 762 1.34 5.55 1.96
C GLY A 762 1.37 4.08 1.52
N GLY A 763 1.21 3.20 2.45
CA GLY A 763 1.18 1.75 2.38
C GLY A 763 1.96 1.14 3.54
N PRO A 764 1.51 -0.05 4.00
CA PRO A 764 1.07 -1.20 3.19
C PRO A 764 -0.34 -1.05 2.63
N GLY A 765 -0.55 -1.54 1.39
CA GLY A 765 -1.84 -1.54 0.71
C GLY A 765 -2.51 -2.92 0.73
N VAL A 766 -3.81 -2.94 0.88
CA VAL A 766 -4.68 -4.08 0.58
C VAL A 766 -6.07 -3.56 0.26
N GLY A 767 -6.68 -4.08 -0.81
CA GLY A 767 -7.94 -3.56 -1.34
C GLY A 767 -8.89 -4.68 -1.78
N PRO A 768 -9.52 -5.42 -0.85
CA PRO A 768 -10.46 -6.47 -1.20
C PRO A 768 -11.53 -5.99 -2.19
N VAL A 769 -11.94 -6.87 -3.08
CA VAL A 769 -13.09 -6.65 -3.96
C VAL A 769 -14.23 -7.57 -3.56
N ALA A 770 -15.39 -6.98 -3.29
CA ALA A 770 -16.62 -7.64 -2.87
C ALA A 770 -17.67 -7.56 -3.99
N VAL A 771 -18.36 -8.64 -4.28
CA VAL A 771 -19.29 -8.74 -5.42
C VAL A 771 -20.55 -9.50 -5.09
N ARG A 772 -21.64 -9.18 -5.82
CA ARG A 772 -22.87 -9.98 -5.82
C ARG A 772 -22.66 -11.33 -6.51
N GLU A 773 -23.58 -12.28 -6.28
CA GLU A 773 -23.54 -13.67 -6.77
C GLU A 773 -23.23 -13.78 -8.27
N HIS A 774 -23.88 -12.97 -9.10
CA HIS A 774 -23.72 -13.03 -10.56
C HIS A 774 -22.33 -12.57 -11.05
N LEU A 775 -21.58 -11.87 -10.22
CA LEU A 775 -20.20 -11.42 -10.50
C LEU A 775 -19.15 -12.30 -9.82
N ALA A 776 -19.54 -13.16 -8.89
CA ALA A 776 -18.62 -14.04 -8.15
C ALA A 776 -17.74 -14.92 -9.04
N PRO A 777 -18.22 -15.49 -10.15
CA PRO A 777 -17.39 -16.26 -11.08
C PRO A 777 -16.26 -15.44 -11.72
N PHE A 778 -16.39 -14.11 -11.78
CA PHE A 778 -15.46 -13.21 -12.44
C PHE A 778 -14.46 -12.54 -11.48
N LEU A 779 -14.36 -13.01 -10.25
CA LEU A 779 -13.31 -12.58 -9.32
C LEU A 779 -11.93 -13.03 -9.83
N PRO A 780 -10.84 -12.32 -9.44
CA PRO A 780 -9.49 -12.64 -9.87
C PRO A 780 -9.08 -14.10 -9.63
N THR A 781 -8.39 -14.69 -10.60
CA THR A 781 -7.74 -16.00 -10.50
C THR A 781 -6.24 -15.87 -10.33
N HIS A 782 -5.53 -16.98 -10.08
CA HIS A 782 -4.08 -16.98 -9.99
C HIS A 782 -3.48 -18.22 -10.66
N PRO A 783 -2.34 -18.11 -11.41
CA PRO A 783 -1.80 -19.25 -12.15
C PRO A 783 -1.24 -20.36 -11.28
N LEU A 784 -0.90 -20.05 -10.01
CA LEU A 784 -0.23 -20.99 -9.08
C LEU A 784 -1.08 -21.30 -7.83
N ALA A 785 -2.33 -20.82 -7.76
CA ALA A 785 -3.23 -21.09 -6.65
C ALA A 785 -4.69 -21.10 -7.13
N ASP A 786 -5.51 -21.98 -6.56
CA ASP A 786 -6.96 -21.98 -6.82
C ASP A 786 -7.65 -21.01 -5.87
N LEU A 787 -8.23 -19.94 -6.41
CA LEU A 787 -8.99 -18.91 -5.69
C LEU A 787 -10.49 -18.98 -6.00
N GLY A 788 -10.93 -20.01 -6.72
CA GLY A 788 -12.33 -20.26 -7.09
C GLY A 788 -12.93 -19.28 -8.09
N GLY A 789 -12.12 -18.47 -8.78
CA GLY A 789 -12.54 -17.68 -9.93
C GLY A 789 -12.61 -18.52 -11.22
N THR A 790 -13.28 -18.02 -12.24
CA THR A 790 -13.31 -18.64 -13.58
C THR A 790 -12.02 -18.34 -14.33
N ALA A 791 -11.44 -19.33 -14.96
CA ALA A 791 -10.22 -19.17 -15.76
C ALA A 791 -10.43 -18.12 -16.89
N PRO A 792 -9.39 -17.31 -17.23
CA PRO A 792 -9.50 -16.25 -18.23
C PRO A 792 -9.98 -16.73 -19.61
N GLN A 793 -9.60 -17.96 -20.04
CA GLN A 793 -10.07 -18.57 -21.29
C GLN A 793 -11.58 -18.86 -21.29
N ASP A 794 -12.20 -18.97 -20.13
CA ASP A 794 -13.63 -19.18 -19.95
C ASP A 794 -14.39 -17.85 -19.68
N GLY A 795 -13.73 -16.71 -19.93
CA GLY A 795 -14.31 -15.37 -19.79
C GLY A 795 -14.12 -14.73 -18.42
N GLY A 796 -13.36 -15.36 -17.50
CA GLY A 796 -13.03 -14.81 -16.18
C GLY A 796 -11.93 -13.75 -16.21
N VAL A 797 -11.50 -13.34 -15.03
CA VAL A 797 -10.42 -12.37 -14.81
C VAL A 797 -9.15 -13.09 -14.36
N GLY A 798 -8.01 -12.72 -14.93
CA GLY A 798 -6.71 -13.24 -14.52
C GLY A 798 -6.20 -12.66 -13.20
N ALA A 799 -4.93 -12.93 -12.90
CA ALA A 799 -4.28 -12.37 -11.71
C ALA A 799 -4.17 -10.85 -11.78
N VAL A 800 -4.42 -10.17 -10.66
CA VAL A 800 -4.26 -8.71 -10.50
C VAL A 800 -3.07 -8.34 -9.61
N SER A 801 -2.48 -9.32 -8.92
CA SER A 801 -1.26 -9.17 -8.12
C SER A 801 -0.35 -10.40 -8.26
N ALA A 802 0.92 -10.26 -7.89
CA ALA A 802 1.90 -11.34 -7.95
C ALA A 802 1.61 -12.48 -6.95
N ALA A 803 1.09 -12.16 -5.79
CA ALA A 803 0.73 -13.14 -4.77
C ALA A 803 -0.76 -13.49 -4.81
N PRO A 804 -1.14 -14.75 -4.50
CA PRO A 804 -2.53 -15.19 -4.53
C PRO A 804 -3.48 -14.38 -3.64
N TRP A 805 -3.01 -13.97 -2.46
CA TRP A 805 -3.78 -13.17 -1.49
C TRP A 805 -3.15 -11.79 -1.25
N GLY A 806 -2.45 -11.26 -2.26
CA GLY A 806 -1.90 -9.91 -2.26
C GLY A 806 -1.04 -9.60 -1.03
N SER A 807 -1.57 -8.81 -0.10
CA SER A 807 -0.86 -8.37 1.11
C SER A 807 -1.26 -9.22 2.33
N ALA A 808 -1.06 -10.53 2.26
CA ALA A 808 -1.58 -11.49 3.23
C ALA A 808 -1.10 -11.28 4.67
N SER A 809 0.17 -10.90 4.90
CA SER A 809 0.74 -10.82 6.26
C SER A 809 0.12 -9.75 7.15
N ILE A 810 -0.60 -8.79 6.59
CA ILE A 810 -1.27 -7.73 7.35
C ILE A 810 -2.76 -7.99 7.57
N LEU A 811 -3.31 -9.07 7.04
CA LEU A 811 -4.71 -9.45 7.25
C LEU A 811 -5.04 -9.78 8.71
N PRO A 812 -4.11 -10.35 9.52
CA PRO A 812 -4.32 -10.54 10.95
C PRO A 812 -4.71 -9.25 11.70
N ILE A 813 -4.28 -8.08 11.23
CA ILE A 813 -4.63 -6.78 11.83
C ILE A 813 -6.15 -6.53 11.74
N SER A 814 -6.72 -6.60 10.55
CA SER A 814 -8.16 -6.43 10.36
C SER A 814 -8.97 -7.54 11.01
N TRP A 815 -8.48 -8.78 10.99
CA TRP A 815 -9.11 -9.89 11.69
C TRP A 815 -9.18 -9.60 13.20
N ALA A 816 -8.07 -9.17 13.81
CA ALA A 816 -8.01 -8.83 15.23
C ALA A 816 -8.95 -7.65 15.58
N TYR A 817 -8.94 -6.59 14.77
CA TYR A 817 -9.85 -5.46 14.95
C TYR A 817 -11.31 -5.90 14.98
N LEU A 818 -11.75 -6.62 13.95
CA LEU A 818 -13.14 -7.10 13.85
C LEU A 818 -13.49 -8.03 15.01
N ARG A 819 -12.56 -8.90 15.41
CA ARG A 819 -12.75 -9.86 16.50
C ARG A 819 -12.88 -9.18 17.87
N MET A 820 -12.10 -8.11 18.11
CA MET A 820 -12.14 -7.36 19.37
C MET A 820 -13.33 -6.39 19.45
N MET A 821 -13.72 -5.80 18.32
CA MET A 821 -14.85 -4.86 18.28
C MET A 821 -16.21 -5.57 18.35
N GLY A 822 -16.37 -6.70 17.67
CA GLY A 822 -17.67 -7.35 17.52
C GLY A 822 -18.72 -6.47 16.83
N ALA A 823 -19.94 -6.95 16.70
CA ALA A 823 -21.02 -6.22 16.01
C ALA A 823 -21.34 -4.88 16.67
N ASP A 824 -21.51 -4.86 17.99
CA ASP A 824 -21.88 -3.65 18.75
C ASP A 824 -20.77 -2.59 18.72
N GLY A 825 -19.52 -3.02 18.92
CA GLY A 825 -18.37 -2.13 18.88
C GLY A 825 -18.19 -1.45 17.52
N LEU A 826 -18.34 -2.21 16.42
CA LEU A 826 -18.27 -1.68 15.06
C LEU A 826 -19.38 -0.66 14.76
N ARG A 827 -20.64 -1.00 15.14
CA ARG A 827 -21.75 -0.05 14.98
C ARG A 827 -21.54 1.22 15.79
N ARG A 828 -21.11 1.10 17.04
CA ARG A 828 -20.80 2.24 17.90
C ARG A 828 -19.64 3.09 17.33
N ALA A 829 -18.59 2.46 16.80
CA ALA A 829 -17.49 3.14 16.12
C ALA A 829 -17.99 4.00 14.96
N THR A 830 -18.79 3.40 14.07
CA THR A 830 -19.38 4.12 12.93
C THR A 830 -20.19 5.34 13.38
N LEU A 831 -21.09 5.17 14.34
CA LEU A 831 -21.93 6.26 14.83
C LEU A 831 -21.12 7.35 15.53
N THR A 832 -20.07 6.98 16.27
CA THR A 832 -19.16 7.94 16.91
C THR A 832 -18.38 8.74 15.86
N ALA A 833 -17.89 8.11 14.80
CA ALA A 833 -17.19 8.81 13.72
C ALA A 833 -18.10 9.85 13.05
N VAL A 834 -19.36 9.48 12.75
CA VAL A 834 -20.34 10.40 12.17
C VAL A 834 -20.69 11.53 13.16
N ALA A 835 -20.85 11.23 14.45
CA ALA A 835 -21.12 12.23 15.47
C ALA A 835 -19.96 13.21 15.66
N SER A 836 -18.72 12.72 15.67
CA SER A 836 -17.51 13.55 15.78
C SER A 836 -17.34 14.51 14.60
N ALA A 837 -17.62 14.05 13.37
CA ALA A 837 -17.60 14.91 12.18
C ALA A 837 -18.65 16.02 12.26
N ASN A 838 -19.86 15.70 12.71
CA ASN A 838 -20.93 16.68 12.92
C ASN A 838 -20.62 17.64 14.08
N TYR A 839 -19.94 17.16 15.11
CA TYR A 839 -19.47 18.00 16.22
C TYR A 839 -18.47 19.05 15.71
N ILE A 840 -17.46 18.65 14.93
CA ILE A 840 -16.52 19.59 14.31
C ILE A 840 -17.26 20.57 13.41
N ALA A 841 -18.14 20.09 12.53
CA ALA A 841 -18.93 20.93 11.65
C ALA A 841 -19.73 21.99 12.43
N ARG A 842 -20.35 21.60 13.55
CA ARG A 842 -21.12 22.51 14.41
C ARG A 842 -20.22 23.51 15.14
N ARG A 843 -19.08 23.07 15.71
CA ARG A 843 -18.12 23.91 16.42
C ARG A 843 -17.51 25.00 15.51
N LEU A 844 -17.28 24.67 14.24
CA LEU A 844 -16.61 25.54 13.29
C LEU A 844 -17.56 26.37 12.42
N ALA A 845 -18.86 26.10 12.41
CA ALA A 845 -19.84 26.71 11.50
C ALA A 845 -19.88 28.26 11.53
N GLU A 846 -19.66 28.90 12.68
CA GLU A 846 -19.63 30.35 12.81
C GLU A 846 -18.33 31.00 12.30
N HIS A 847 -17.27 30.17 12.11
CA HIS A 847 -15.95 30.62 11.71
C HIS A 847 -15.63 30.25 10.25
N TYR A 848 -16.06 29.07 9.82
CA TYR A 848 -15.86 28.49 8.48
C TYR A 848 -17.16 27.87 8.01
N PRO A 849 -17.77 28.35 6.94
CA PRO A 849 -18.99 27.73 6.41
C PRO A 849 -18.76 26.26 6.05
N VAL A 850 -19.67 25.38 6.48
CA VAL A 850 -19.74 23.99 5.99
C VAL A 850 -20.36 24.03 4.59
N LEU A 851 -19.64 23.55 3.60
CA LEU A 851 -20.03 23.73 2.18
C LEU A 851 -21.22 22.87 1.79
N TYR A 852 -21.24 21.61 2.25
CA TYR A 852 -22.28 20.66 1.92
C TYR A 852 -22.84 20.01 3.19
N SER A 853 -24.13 19.78 3.19
CA SER A 853 -24.81 19.01 4.22
C SER A 853 -26.00 18.29 3.60
N GLY A 854 -26.35 17.14 4.17
CA GLY A 854 -27.54 16.38 3.77
C GLY A 854 -28.81 16.91 4.41
N THR A 855 -29.85 16.12 4.33
CA THR A 855 -31.15 16.38 4.96
C THR A 855 -31.01 16.67 6.46
N GLY A 856 -31.63 17.74 6.93
CA GLY A 856 -31.50 18.17 8.33
C GLY A 856 -30.23 18.95 8.67
N GLY A 857 -29.32 19.23 7.70
CA GLY A 857 -28.10 20.02 7.90
C GLY A 857 -26.95 19.25 8.52
N TYR A 858 -26.99 17.92 8.45
CA TYR A 858 -25.94 17.03 8.94
C TYR A 858 -24.98 16.59 7.84
N VAL A 859 -23.78 16.21 8.27
CA VAL A 859 -22.76 15.56 7.41
C VAL A 859 -22.64 14.07 7.75
N ALA A 860 -21.96 13.30 6.92
CA ALA A 860 -21.62 11.91 7.21
C ALA A 860 -20.39 11.85 8.17
N HIS A 861 -19.37 11.06 7.89
CA HIS A 861 -18.15 10.91 8.70
C HIS A 861 -17.07 11.97 8.44
N GLU A 862 -17.32 12.89 7.53
CA GLU A 862 -16.40 13.99 7.15
C GLU A 862 -17.19 15.25 6.79
N CYS A 863 -16.56 16.42 6.88
CA CYS A 863 -17.16 17.70 6.47
C CYS A 863 -16.20 18.53 5.63
N ILE A 864 -16.77 19.41 4.79
CA ILE A 864 -16.01 20.32 3.93
C ILE A 864 -16.19 21.74 4.43
N LEU A 865 -15.09 22.37 4.86
CA LEU A 865 -15.03 23.78 5.28
C LEU A 865 -14.68 24.65 4.09
N ASP A 866 -15.50 25.66 3.81
CA ASP A 866 -15.33 26.58 2.67
C ASP A 866 -14.50 27.82 3.07
N LEU A 867 -13.26 27.91 2.58
CA LEU A 867 -12.38 29.03 2.81
C LEU A 867 -12.40 30.07 1.66
N ARG A 868 -13.13 29.81 0.59
CA ARG A 868 -13.19 30.73 -0.58
C ARG A 868 -13.65 32.14 -0.24
N PRO A 869 -14.68 32.36 0.62
CA PRO A 869 -15.05 33.70 1.05
C PRO A 869 -13.96 34.43 1.83
N ILE A 870 -13.22 33.69 2.69
CA ILE A 870 -12.08 34.20 3.44
C ILE A 870 -10.97 34.61 2.48
N THR A 871 -10.59 33.69 1.56
CA THR A 871 -9.55 33.95 0.56
C THR A 871 -9.87 35.16 -0.32
N ALA A 872 -11.12 35.30 -0.77
CA ALA A 872 -11.56 36.42 -1.58
C ALA A 872 -11.45 37.78 -0.86
N LYS A 873 -11.62 37.78 0.46
CA LYS A 873 -11.59 38.99 1.31
C LYS A 873 -10.19 39.36 1.78
N THR A 874 -9.39 38.38 2.18
CA THR A 874 -8.14 38.62 2.92
C THR A 874 -6.88 38.20 2.13
N GLY A 875 -7.03 37.42 1.06
CA GLY A 875 -5.92 36.79 0.34
C GLY A 875 -5.33 35.56 1.06
N VAL A 876 -5.78 35.22 2.26
CA VAL A 876 -5.33 34.01 2.97
C VAL A 876 -5.89 32.77 2.30
N THR A 877 -5.03 31.84 1.94
CA THR A 877 -5.37 30.61 1.22
C THR A 877 -5.52 29.40 2.14
N VAL A 878 -6.10 28.30 1.63
CA VAL A 878 -6.12 27.01 2.36
C VAL A 878 -4.72 26.51 2.68
N ASP A 879 -3.73 26.79 1.80
CA ASP A 879 -2.33 26.41 2.03
C ASP A 879 -1.74 27.18 3.23
N ASP A 880 -2.06 28.49 3.37
CA ASP A 880 -1.62 29.29 4.52
C ASP A 880 -2.18 28.74 5.84
N VAL A 881 -3.46 28.37 5.86
CA VAL A 881 -4.10 27.73 7.02
C VAL A 881 -3.47 26.38 7.33
N ALA A 882 -3.22 25.57 6.32
CA ALA A 882 -2.58 24.25 6.47
C ALA A 882 -1.16 24.38 7.05
N LYS A 883 -0.35 25.34 6.56
CA LYS A 883 0.99 25.59 7.09
C LYS A 883 0.93 26.11 8.53
N ARG A 884 -0.06 26.95 8.86
CA ARG A 884 -0.24 27.43 10.23
C ARG A 884 -0.63 26.31 11.21
N LEU A 885 -1.45 25.33 10.78
CA LEU A 885 -1.77 24.16 11.59
C LEU A 885 -0.53 23.34 11.96
N ALA A 886 0.52 23.31 11.13
CA ALA A 886 1.78 22.68 11.48
C ALA A 886 2.45 23.36 12.70
N ASP A 887 2.29 24.66 12.87
CA ASP A 887 2.75 25.37 14.09
C ASP A 887 1.94 24.99 15.34
N TYR A 888 0.70 24.53 15.18
CA TYR A 888 -0.12 23.94 16.25
C TYR A 888 0.19 22.47 16.51
N GLY A 889 1.10 21.87 15.71
CA GLY A 889 1.45 20.45 15.81
C GLY A 889 0.40 19.52 15.17
N PHE A 890 -0.37 19.99 14.18
CA PHE A 890 -1.30 19.19 13.41
C PHE A 890 -0.83 18.96 11.99
N HIS A 891 -1.08 17.76 11.49
CA HIS A 891 -1.22 17.53 10.07
C HIS A 891 -2.53 18.19 9.61
N ALA A 892 -2.48 19.04 8.60
CA ALA A 892 -3.70 19.72 8.16
C ALA A 892 -4.67 18.76 7.45
N PRO A 893 -5.98 19.10 7.41
CA PRO A 893 -6.97 18.39 6.61
C PRO A 893 -6.64 18.36 5.12
N THR A 894 -7.36 17.55 4.35
CA THR A 894 -7.19 17.47 2.89
C THR A 894 -7.55 18.81 2.24
N MET A 895 -6.61 19.35 1.48
CA MET A 895 -6.75 20.66 0.84
C MET A 895 -7.32 20.56 -0.57
N SER A 896 -8.26 21.46 -0.91
CA SER A 896 -8.75 21.66 -2.28
C SER A 896 -9.27 20.40 -2.97
N PHE A 897 -9.86 19.52 -2.21
CA PHE A 897 -10.51 18.30 -2.68
C PHE A 897 -11.85 18.07 -1.93
N PRO A 898 -12.92 17.66 -2.60
CA PRO A 898 -13.13 17.65 -4.07
C PRO A 898 -13.27 19.03 -4.67
N VAL A 899 -13.41 20.07 -3.87
CA VAL A 899 -13.64 21.46 -4.28
C VAL A 899 -12.39 22.30 -4.00
N ALA A 900 -11.92 23.05 -5.00
CA ALA A 900 -10.79 23.95 -4.83
C ALA A 900 -11.09 25.04 -3.78
N GLY A 901 -10.12 25.35 -2.92
CA GLY A 901 -10.22 26.39 -1.90
C GLY A 901 -11.00 25.97 -0.65
N THR A 902 -11.10 24.65 -0.39
CA THR A 902 -11.76 24.07 0.79
C THR A 902 -10.80 23.19 1.59
N LEU A 903 -11.18 22.89 2.83
CA LEU A 903 -10.56 21.89 3.70
C LEU A 903 -11.58 20.77 3.97
N MET A 904 -11.21 19.52 3.71
CA MET A 904 -12.03 18.36 4.02
C MET A 904 -11.48 17.71 5.30
N VAL A 905 -12.33 17.63 6.32
CA VAL A 905 -11.99 17.18 7.67
C VAL A 905 -12.70 15.86 7.94
N GLU A 906 -11.95 14.81 8.27
CA GLU A 906 -12.47 13.53 8.75
C GLU A 906 -11.81 13.23 10.10
N PRO A 907 -12.52 13.39 11.24
CA PRO A 907 -12.13 12.74 12.48
C PRO A 907 -12.49 11.27 12.41
N THR A 908 -11.76 10.42 13.12
CA THR A 908 -12.14 9.03 13.28
C THR A 908 -12.83 8.84 14.63
N GLU A 909 -13.43 7.68 14.85
CA GLU A 909 -13.94 7.31 16.17
C GLU A 909 -12.84 7.11 17.21
N SER A 910 -11.59 6.91 16.76
CA SER A 910 -10.47 6.65 17.67
C SER A 910 -9.89 7.90 18.33
N GLU A 911 -10.26 9.10 17.86
CA GLU A 911 -9.81 10.35 18.45
C GLU A 911 -10.64 10.76 19.66
N ASP A 912 -9.99 11.12 20.75
CA ASP A 912 -10.69 11.58 21.94
C ASP A 912 -11.23 13.01 21.78
N LEU A 913 -12.23 13.37 22.61
CA LEU A 913 -12.86 14.69 22.54
C LEU A 913 -11.88 15.83 22.81
N ALA A 914 -10.88 15.63 23.67
CA ALA A 914 -9.91 16.68 24.00
C ALA A 914 -9.04 17.03 22.78
N GLU A 915 -8.64 16.03 21.98
CA GLU A 915 -7.88 16.24 20.75
C GLU A 915 -8.75 16.86 19.64
N ILE A 916 -10.02 16.42 19.52
CA ILE A 916 -10.99 17.05 18.61
C ILE A 916 -11.22 18.52 18.99
N ASP A 917 -11.36 18.82 20.28
CA ASP A 917 -11.49 20.20 20.79
C ASP A 917 -10.22 21.03 20.53
N ARG A 918 -9.04 20.44 20.74
CA ARG A 918 -7.75 21.09 20.44
C ARG A 918 -7.66 21.48 18.96
N PHE A 919 -8.13 20.61 18.07
CA PHE A 919 -8.19 20.92 16.63
C PHE A 919 -9.18 22.06 16.32
N CYS A 920 -10.39 21.99 16.88
CA CYS A 920 -11.39 23.05 16.70
C CYS A 920 -10.88 24.40 17.23
N ASP A 921 -10.27 24.41 18.42
CA ASP A 921 -9.73 25.62 19.05
C ASP A 921 -8.57 26.20 18.23
N ALA A 922 -7.70 25.35 17.65
CA ALA A 922 -6.65 25.79 16.73
C ALA A 922 -7.24 26.46 15.48
N MET A 923 -8.27 25.87 14.87
CA MET A 923 -8.95 26.45 13.72
C MET A 923 -9.62 27.79 14.07
N ILE A 924 -10.26 27.91 15.24
CA ILE A 924 -10.88 29.16 15.74
C ILE A 924 -9.81 30.22 15.98
N ALA A 925 -8.68 29.85 16.57
CA ALA A 925 -7.57 30.79 16.79
C ALA A 925 -6.95 31.28 15.47
N ILE A 926 -6.78 30.38 14.50
CA ILE A 926 -6.33 30.76 13.15
C ILE A 926 -7.34 31.72 12.48
N LYS A 927 -8.65 31.51 12.67
CA LYS A 927 -9.67 32.46 12.18
C LYS A 927 -9.51 33.84 12.83
N ALA A 928 -9.21 33.89 14.11
CA ALA A 928 -8.94 35.17 14.78
C ALA A 928 -7.67 35.86 14.24
N GLU A 929 -6.63 35.10 13.86
CA GLU A 929 -5.45 35.63 13.18
C GLU A 929 -5.83 36.19 11.79
N ILE A 930 -6.69 35.50 11.04
CA ILE A 930 -7.21 35.96 9.76
C ILE A 930 -8.01 37.25 9.89
N ASP A 931 -8.82 37.40 10.96
CA ASP A 931 -9.58 38.61 11.25
C ASP A 931 -8.68 39.81 11.55
N ARG A 932 -7.52 39.61 12.18
CA ARG A 932 -6.50 40.66 12.38
C ARG A 932 -5.86 41.11 11.07
N ILE A 933 -5.66 40.18 10.09
CA ILE A 933 -5.21 40.55 8.75
C ILE A 933 -6.27 41.38 8.03
N ASP A 934 -7.53 40.95 8.11
CA ASP A 934 -8.66 41.68 7.53
C ASP A 934 -8.83 43.10 8.13
N ALA A 935 -8.59 43.25 9.43
CA ALA A 935 -8.62 44.53 10.12
C ALA A 935 -7.42 45.45 9.81
N GLY A 936 -6.38 44.92 9.17
CA GLY A 936 -5.15 45.64 8.86
C GLY A 936 -4.13 45.70 10.00
N ASP A 937 -4.31 44.94 11.09
CA ASP A 937 -3.36 44.83 12.19
C ASP A 937 -2.02 44.20 11.74
N TRP A 938 -2.10 43.30 10.79
CA TRP A 938 -0.95 42.69 10.13
C TRP A 938 -1.01 42.88 8.62
N PRO A 939 0.14 43.07 7.94
CA PRO A 939 0.19 43.12 6.49
C PRO A 939 -0.21 41.76 5.86
N GLY A 940 -0.85 41.81 4.70
CA GLY A 940 -1.24 40.58 3.96
C GLY A 940 -0.05 39.69 3.58
N GLU A 941 1.12 40.30 3.35
CA GLU A 941 2.32 39.61 2.90
C GLU A 941 3.27 39.20 4.03
N ASP A 942 3.07 39.74 5.26
CA ASP A 942 3.91 39.46 6.42
C ASP A 942 3.06 39.29 7.69
N ASN A 943 2.68 38.05 7.94
CA ASN A 943 1.84 37.64 9.07
C ASN A 943 2.09 36.19 9.45
N PRO A 944 1.60 35.70 10.60
CA PRO A 944 1.87 34.34 11.07
C PRO A 944 1.47 33.24 10.09
N LEU A 945 0.40 33.40 9.31
CA LEU A 945 -0.07 32.40 8.38
C LEU A 945 0.81 32.33 7.12
N ARG A 946 1.20 33.53 6.60
CA ARG A 946 2.05 33.61 5.40
C ARG A 946 3.45 33.05 5.65
N ASN A 947 3.98 33.28 6.86
CA ASN A 947 5.33 32.85 7.25
C ASN A 947 5.38 31.45 7.87
N ALA A 948 4.23 30.82 8.13
CA ALA A 948 4.17 29.47 8.64
C ALA A 948 4.66 28.44 7.58
N PRO A 949 5.23 27.29 8.02
CA PRO A 949 5.49 26.93 9.41
C PRO A 949 6.80 27.55 9.94
N HIS A 950 6.83 27.86 11.24
CA HIS A 950 7.98 28.50 11.90
C HIS A 950 8.96 27.46 12.44
N THR A 951 10.16 27.40 11.89
CA THR A 951 11.22 26.51 12.37
C THR A 951 11.92 27.06 13.62
N ALA A 952 12.55 26.20 14.40
CA ALA A 952 13.36 26.61 15.55
C ALA A 952 14.49 27.56 15.15
N ALA A 953 15.09 27.37 13.98
CA ALA A 953 16.18 28.24 13.48
C ALA A 953 15.70 29.66 13.19
N VAL A 954 14.53 29.82 12.54
CA VAL A 954 13.93 31.15 12.29
C VAL A 954 13.59 31.86 13.60
N LEU A 955 13.05 31.13 14.58
CA LEU A 955 12.69 31.70 15.88
C LEU A 955 13.91 32.13 16.73
N ALA A 956 15.04 31.45 16.57
CA ALA A 956 16.30 31.79 17.24
C ALA A 956 17.07 32.91 16.51
N GLY A 957 16.77 33.17 15.24
CA GLY A 957 17.43 34.20 14.41
C GLY A 957 16.98 35.65 14.72
N GLU A 958 17.28 36.54 13.79
CA GLU A 958 16.76 37.93 13.86
C GLU A 958 15.24 37.91 13.60
N TRP A 959 14.52 38.84 14.23
CA TRP A 959 13.07 38.90 14.09
C TRP A 959 12.64 40.31 13.68
N GLN A 960 12.14 40.40 12.48
CA GLN A 960 11.72 41.67 11.86
C GLN A 960 10.24 41.71 11.49
N HIS A 961 9.49 40.67 11.90
CA HIS A 961 8.04 40.56 11.59
C HIS A 961 7.18 41.46 12.47
N PRO A 962 6.01 41.90 12.00
CA PRO A 962 5.09 42.78 12.75
C PRO A 962 4.34 42.09 13.89
N TYR A 963 4.52 40.78 14.05
CA TYR A 963 3.99 39.98 15.16
C TYR A 963 5.14 39.46 16.04
N SER A 964 4.82 39.05 17.25
CA SER A 964 5.84 38.63 18.22
C SER A 964 6.28 37.15 17.94
N ARG A 965 7.50 36.82 18.40
CA ARG A 965 7.95 35.41 18.41
C ARG A 965 7.01 34.51 19.21
N ALA A 966 6.42 35.02 20.31
CA ALA A 966 5.47 34.25 21.11
C ALA A 966 4.21 33.89 20.31
N GLU A 967 3.66 34.84 19.54
CA GLU A 967 2.53 34.58 18.64
C GLU A 967 2.88 33.58 17.52
N ALA A 968 4.11 33.60 17.05
CA ALA A 968 4.59 32.64 16.05
C ALA A 968 4.68 31.23 16.63
N VAL A 969 5.37 31.05 17.77
CA VAL A 969 5.78 29.76 18.30
C VAL A 969 4.79 29.10 19.24
N PHE A 970 4.11 29.93 20.05
CA PHE A 970 3.11 29.49 21.03
C PHE A 970 1.75 30.11 20.75
N PRO A 971 1.14 29.84 19.60
CA PRO A 971 -0.20 30.31 19.35
C PRO A 971 -1.16 29.74 20.41
N PRO A 972 -2.35 30.37 20.62
CA PRO A 972 -3.28 29.96 21.66
C PRO A 972 -3.59 28.47 21.66
N GLY A 973 -3.47 27.80 22.80
CA GLY A 973 -3.72 26.36 22.95
C GLY A 973 -2.51 25.46 22.74
N VAL A 974 -1.36 25.98 22.31
CA VAL A 974 -0.12 25.19 22.22
C VAL A 974 0.56 25.15 23.60
N ASP A 975 0.80 23.93 24.10
CA ASP A 975 1.61 23.69 25.29
C ASP A 975 3.10 23.89 24.98
N PRO A 976 3.77 24.86 25.58
CA PRO A 976 5.20 25.10 25.38
C PRO A 976 6.09 23.87 25.70
N ALA A 977 5.67 23.02 26.63
CA ALA A 977 6.44 21.85 27.07
C ALA A 977 6.45 20.73 26.00
N HIS A 978 5.42 20.70 25.14
CA HIS A 978 5.22 19.66 24.13
C HIS A 978 5.21 20.22 22.69
N LYS A 979 5.78 21.41 22.49
CA LYS A 979 5.82 22.05 21.18
C LYS A 979 6.60 21.22 20.16
N TYR A 980 5.93 20.86 19.07
CA TYR A 980 6.56 20.34 17.85
C TYR A 980 7.07 21.51 16.99
N PHE A 981 8.33 21.45 16.58
CA PHE A 981 8.93 22.41 15.66
C PHE A 981 9.06 21.77 14.28
N PRO A 982 8.37 22.30 13.25
CA PRO A 982 8.59 21.83 11.88
C PRO A 982 10.08 21.92 11.48
N PRO A 983 10.64 20.87 10.87
CA PRO A 983 12.08 20.83 10.54
C PRO A 983 12.47 21.82 9.44
N VAL A 984 11.56 22.20 8.55
CA VAL A 984 11.78 23.14 7.45
C VAL A 984 10.64 24.16 7.37
N GLY A 985 10.92 25.31 6.80
CA GLY A 985 9.92 26.32 6.45
C GLY A 985 9.11 25.91 5.21
N ARG A 986 8.29 26.82 4.70
CA ARG A 986 7.48 26.62 3.49
C ARG A 986 8.38 26.27 2.29
N ILE A 987 8.08 25.16 1.61
CA ILE A 987 8.93 24.63 0.54
C ILE A 987 8.58 25.24 -0.81
N ASP A 988 9.60 25.66 -1.60
CA ASP A 988 9.44 26.07 -2.99
C ASP A 988 9.27 24.86 -3.92
N GLY A 989 8.01 24.47 -4.11
CA GLY A 989 7.68 23.38 -5.00
C GLY A 989 7.99 23.64 -6.47
N ALA A 990 7.86 24.89 -6.93
CA ALA A 990 8.11 25.26 -8.31
C ALA A 990 9.61 25.21 -8.66
N TYR A 991 10.47 25.61 -7.73
CA TYR A 991 11.91 25.43 -7.89
C TYR A 991 12.28 23.96 -8.03
N GLY A 992 11.78 23.09 -7.14
CA GLY A 992 12.08 21.65 -7.16
C GLY A 992 11.64 20.95 -8.45
N ASP A 993 10.49 21.34 -9.04
CA ASP A 993 10.04 20.76 -10.31
C ASP A 993 10.81 21.25 -11.53
N ARG A 994 11.39 22.46 -11.46
CA ARG A 994 12.27 22.99 -12.51
C ARG A 994 13.68 22.41 -12.43
N ASN A 995 14.16 22.11 -11.21
CA ASN A 995 15.50 21.61 -10.91
C ASN A 995 15.39 20.20 -10.32
N LEU A 996 14.84 19.26 -11.08
CA LEU A 996 14.46 17.95 -10.58
C LEU A 996 15.68 17.10 -10.18
N ILE A 997 15.81 16.82 -8.89
CA ILE A 997 16.79 15.90 -8.30
C ILE A 997 16.00 14.87 -7.49
N CYS A 998 16.08 13.60 -7.86
CA CYS A 998 15.31 12.49 -7.26
C CYS A 998 16.22 11.39 -6.69
N SER A 999 17.44 11.71 -6.39
CA SER A 999 18.40 10.89 -5.66
C SER A 999 19.02 11.70 -4.53
N CYS A 1000 19.69 11.05 -3.59
CA CYS A 1000 20.41 11.73 -2.52
C CYS A 1000 21.45 12.70 -3.14
N PRO A 1001 21.38 13.99 -2.85
CA PRO A 1001 22.32 14.97 -3.39
C PRO A 1001 23.70 14.73 -2.80
N SER A 1002 24.74 15.00 -3.59
CA SER A 1002 26.12 14.87 -3.11
C SER A 1002 26.37 15.82 -1.91
N PRO A 1003 27.30 15.49 -1.00
CA PRO A 1003 27.63 16.36 0.12
C PRO A 1003 28.01 17.79 -0.29
N GLU A 1004 28.60 17.94 -1.47
CA GLU A 1004 29.00 19.24 -2.02
C GLU A 1004 27.78 20.11 -2.37
N ALA A 1005 26.61 19.51 -2.65
CA ALA A 1005 25.38 20.25 -2.90
C ALA A 1005 24.84 21.01 -1.66
N TYR A 1006 25.36 20.69 -0.48
CA TYR A 1006 25.04 21.37 0.79
C TYR A 1006 26.17 22.31 1.27
N GLN A 1007 27.24 22.45 0.51
CA GLN A 1007 28.28 23.45 0.80
C GLN A 1007 27.77 24.82 0.34
N ASP A 1008 27.71 25.77 1.27
CA ASP A 1008 27.45 27.17 0.91
C ASP A 1008 28.43 27.58 -0.22
N ASP A 1009 27.88 28.08 -1.32
CA ASP A 1009 28.69 28.76 -2.35
C ASP A 1009 29.31 30.02 -1.73
N ASP A 1010 30.43 29.86 -1.04
CA ASP A 1010 31.25 30.95 -0.48
C ASP A 1010 31.98 31.74 -1.61
N THR A 1011 31.53 31.59 -2.87
CA THR A 1011 31.92 32.41 -3.99
C THR A 1011 30.96 33.56 -4.14
N GLY A 1012 31.24 34.66 -3.44
CA GLY A 1012 30.55 35.94 -3.57
C GLY A 1012 30.40 36.36 -5.05
N GLY A 1013 29.23 36.04 -5.57
CA GLY A 1013 28.70 36.57 -6.79
C GLY A 1013 27.40 37.28 -6.52
N THR A 1014 27.44 38.56 -6.30
CA THR A 1014 26.30 39.51 -6.23
C THR A 1014 25.39 39.37 -7.46
N PRO A 1015 24.11 39.73 -7.39
CA PRO A 1015 22.98 39.25 -8.15
C PRO A 1015 22.94 39.66 -9.61
#